data_ba19984190aec009f9fb7568b715c596
#
_entry.id   ba19984190aec009f9fb7568b715c596
#
_cell.length_a   1.000
_cell.length_b   1.000
_cell.length_c   1.000
_cell.angle_alpha   90.00
_cell.angle_beta   90.00
_cell.angle_gamma   90.00
#
_symmetry.space_group_name_H-M   'P 1'
#
loop_
_entity.id
_entity.type
_entity.pdbx_description
1 polymer ?
#
loop_
_entity_poly.entity_id
_entity_poly.type
_entity_poly.pdbx_seq_one_letter_code
_entity_poly.pdbx_strand_id
1 'polypeptide(L)'
;MALFDFFKKKTPATEKKAPEERQEHNSEAPVLVERNVSIEVKKAVENDTKISGNGEIQPVINKEERHERNSNSSPHFSWPRYGTKVEELVNNRQIRVFVDADFILSERFPVFSGKWNAVKNSGNYGNVYFVPGFEKTKLSSEQKQALINGDYKEWYSTSYDECFKSFHERNTRCAVVLLTTSMENGLIAQKAARDTNINMRWYGLDADGCVCSLSTGEKKHPSNAAPVNAVFRWTDQMVKISKRPAPSRVPGQGEVVFSNSNKETIRLVSPLMSNHNSVTYSTSNAGYCAKIYTAANLQIDIWENKADRMISEKINIPGICWPVDKLMNERGQFVGLLVPVAKGTQLTRSILNGATGMSQVFPGWKRDDLCNLADTILTKVMEMHKLGIYFGCLNPATIYVASPKEIYLVDPDSWQLEGYPSVARNRTFTPPELIRNGSKQAFFTPDQEYYQIALLMFMIMMPGKFPYALRKSDSEEASIAEKSFAFGIGGDMKRSRDAERPQGVWRIVWDHLPYSMCNLFYSTFHADGKNSAPGTRPNEYKWKKAIKGYLKELESNNSIDSHSVFPKTFRRDGKRAFARCSICGQEHPEFYFLKNLYVNKQKVDGWSMGYRICLPCAEGKSDKKFTCQCCERTYYYTNRTKLMHEIGRSEFGWENQKWCGSCKKRTVKCSGCGKDVPIYQMKEFTDRKRNLTRTVCSDCFGGLVAQAKEEQEVWKNSVYEYRSCRNCGRSYSITNGEVEYFRKKGFDLPTKCPNCRGRR
;
A
#
# COMPACT_ATOMS: atom_id res chain seq x y z
N MET A 1 18.57 4.73 -2.19
CA MET A 1 18.98 5.59 -1.08
C MET A 1 19.07 7.08 -1.43
N ALA A 2 19.00 7.49 -2.65
CA ALA A 2 19.19 8.90 -3.05
C ALA A 2 17.91 9.74 -3.24
N LEU A 3 16.73 9.21 -3.05
CA LEU A 3 15.47 9.93 -3.31
C LEU A 3 14.81 10.56 -2.07
N PHE A 4 15.27 10.28 -0.86
CA PHE A 4 14.62 10.75 0.38
C PHE A 4 15.42 11.76 1.22
N ASP A 5 16.67 12.05 0.89
CA ASP A 5 17.46 13.06 1.63
C ASP A 5 17.14 14.52 1.27
N PHE A 6 16.22 14.76 0.34
CA PHE A 6 15.91 16.12 -0.15
C PHE A 6 14.91 16.91 0.72
N PHE A 7 14.40 16.34 1.81
CA PHE A 7 13.41 17.02 2.67
C PHE A 7 13.95 17.57 4.01
N LYS A 8 15.26 17.61 4.21
CA LYS A 8 15.82 18.32 5.37
C LYS A 8 16.14 19.77 4.99
N LYS A 9 15.31 20.69 5.47
CA LYS A 9 15.56 22.14 5.44
C LYS A 9 16.90 22.45 6.06
N LYS A 10 17.81 23.07 5.31
CA LYS A 10 18.97 23.82 5.81
C LYS A 10 18.50 25.17 6.35
N THR A 11 18.74 25.44 7.62
CA THR A 11 18.86 26.76 8.21
C THR A 11 20.32 27.20 8.15
N PRO A 12 20.62 28.49 7.91
CA PRO A 12 21.99 28.93 7.69
C PRO A 12 22.80 28.96 8.99
N ALA A 13 24.03 28.49 8.91
CA ALA A 13 25.01 28.51 9.98
C ALA A 13 25.81 29.83 9.91
N THR A 14 25.98 30.47 11.05
CA THR A 14 26.96 31.54 11.30
C THR A 14 28.31 30.92 11.67
N GLU A 15 29.33 31.39 10.98
CA GLU A 15 30.74 31.04 11.22
C GLU A 15 31.22 31.43 12.63
N LYS A 16 32.01 30.54 13.25
CA LYS A 16 33.15 30.93 14.11
C LYS A 16 34.20 29.81 14.18
N LYS A 17 35.44 30.24 13.93
CA LYS A 17 36.78 29.66 13.91
C LYS A 17 37.11 28.51 14.87
N ALA A 18 38.00 27.68 14.34
CA ALA A 18 38.78 26.66 15.04
C ALA A 18 39.89 27.28 15.94
N PRO A 19 40.49 26.47 16.86
CA PRO A 19 41.81 25.91 16.57
C PRO A 19 42.09 24.45 17.09
N GLU A 20 42.90 23.77 16.31
CA GLU A 20 44.05 22.90 16.54
C GLU A 20 44.08 21.75 17.59
N GLU A 21 44.37 20.58 17.02
CA GLU A 21 45.35 19.51 17.33
C GLU A 21 45.33 18.76 18.68
N ARG A 22 45.17 17.43 18.63
CA ARG A 22 46.28 16.44 18.81
C ARG A 22 45.77 14.98 18.96
N GLN A 23 46.38 14.13 18.13
CA GLN A 23 46.97 12.79 18.39
C GLN A 23 46.07 11.60 18.78
N GLU A 24 46.08 10.66 17.85
CA GLU A 24 46.20 9.19 17.88
C GLU A 24 46.10 8.46 19.25
N HIS A 25 45.23 7.43 19.27
CA HIS A 25 45.63 6.09 19.73
C HIS A 25 44.72 5.00 19.15
N ASN A 26 45.41 3.99 18.62
CA ASN A 26 44.87 2.68 18.19
C ASN A 26 44.15 1.96 19.35
N SER A 27 43.04 1.26 19.04
CA SER A 27 42.79 -0.03 19.65
C SER A 27 41.76 -0.83 18.89
N GLU A 28 42.08 -2.05 18.68
CA GLU A 28 41.56 -3.19 17.97
C GLU A 28 40.04 -3.45 18.10
N ALA A 29 39.48 -4.02 17.02
CA ALA A 29 38.13 -4.55 16.98
C ALA A 29 38.02 -5.90 17.71
N PRO A 30 36.90 -6.19 18.40
CA PRO A 30 36.61 -7.55 18.83
C PRO A 30 35.81 -8.33 17.82
N VAL A 31 36.30 -9.52 17.56
CA VAL A 31 35.68 -10.61 16.78
C VAL A 31 34.40 -11.07 17.46
N LEU A 32 33.29 -11.10 16.72
CA LEU A 32 32.04 -11.70 17.16
C LEU A 32 32.01 -13.18 16.81
N VAL A 33 31.99 -14.00 17.85
CA VAL A 33 31.77 -15.44 17.81
C VAL A 33 30.28 -15.72 17.74
N GLU A 34 29.84 -16.41 16.68
CA GLU A 34 28.48 -16.98 16.54
C GLU A 34 28.25 -18.04 17.63
N ARG A 35 27.16 -17.92 18.38
CA ARG A 35 26.59 -19.03 19.17
C ARG A 35 25.20 -19.36 18.64
N ASN A 36 25.09 -20.53 18.06
CA ASN A 36 23.84 -21.23 17.78
C ASN A 36 23.09 -21.53 19.09
N VAL A 37 21.85 -21.10 19.18
CA VAL A 37 20.91 -21.58 20.20
C VAL A 37 19.78 -22.31 19.50
N SER A 38 19.82 -23.63 19.58
CA SER A 38 18.74 -24.55 19.24
C SER A 38 17.73 -24.56 20.38
N ILE A 39 16.46 -24.27 20.07
CA ILE A 39 15.35 -24.45 21.01
C ILE A 39 14.58 -25.68 20.57
N GLU A 40 14.67 -26.74 21.41
CA GLU A 40 13.79 -27.91 21.38
C GLU A 40 12.37 -27.51 21.79
N VAL A 41 11.39 -27.88 20.97
CA VAL A 41 9.99 -27.96 21.38
C VAL A 41 9.61 -29.42 21.46
N LYS A 42 9.36 -29.90 22.69
CA LYS A 42 8.89 -31.24 22.99
C LYS A 42 7.43 -31.46 22.61
N LYS A 43 7.24 -32.63 22.03
CA LYS A 43 6.02 -33.38 21.65
C LYS A 43 4.90 -33.41 22.70
N ALA A 44 3.69 -33.35 22.20
CA ALA A 44 2.52 -34.21 22.54
C ALA A 44 1.50 -33.95 21.40
N VAL A 45 0.92 -34.85 20.72
CA VAL A 45 0.23 -36.11 20.94
C VAL A 45 0.18 -36.87 19.61
N GLU A 46 0.48 -38.11 19.63
CA GLU A 46 0.21 -39.12 18.58
C GLU A 46 -1.31 -39.39 18.51
N ASN A 47 -1.87 -39.54 17.30
CA ASN A 47 -2.48 -40.79 16.88
C ASN A 47 -3.01 -40.73 15.45
N ASP A 48 -2.57 -41.77 14.71
CA ASP A 48 -3.20 -42.45 13.58
C ASP A 48 -3.62 -41.67 12.32
N THR A 49 -2.76 -41.76 11.30
CA THR A 49 -3.23 -41.81 9.91
C THR A 49 -2.44 -42.79 9.08
N LYS A 50 -3.15 -43.80 8.59
CA LYS A 50 -2.69 -44.69 7.51
C LYS A 50 -2.70 -43.91 6.19
N ILE A 51 -1.56 -43.94 5.51
CA ILE A 51 -1.40 -43.40 4.16
C ILE A 51 -1.81 -44.48 3.16
N SER A 52 -2.75 -44.17 2.28
CA SER A 52 -2.85 -44.80 0.97
C SER A 52 -3.13 -43.73 -0.07
N GLY A 53 -2.39 -43.80 -1.19
CA GLY A 53 -2.10 -42.77 -2.16
C GLY A 53 -3.24 -42.31 -3.06
N ASN A 54 -2.89 -41.29 -3.82
CA ASN A 54 -3.62 -40.56 -4.87
C ASN A 54 -4.68 -39.60 -4.36
N GLY A 55 -4.25 -38.37 -4.17
CA GLY A 55 -5.09 -37.28 -3.69
C GLY A 55 -5.19 -36.11 -4.64
N GLU A 56 -6.34 -35.99 -5.22
CA GLU A 56 -6.82 -34.70 -5.71
C GLU A 56 -7.31 -33.84 -4.52
N ILE A 57 -6.81 -32.64 -4.38
CA ILE A 57 -7.25 -31.69 -3.36
C ILE A 57 -8.51 -30.99 -3.89
N GLN A 58 -9.67 -31.36 -3.35
CA GLN A 58 -10.90 -30.62 -3.54
C GLN A 58 -10.99 -29.43 -2.55
N PRO A 59 -11.52 -28.27 -2.95
CA PRO A 59 -11.72 -27.16 -2.04
C PRO A 59 -12.86 -27.43 -1.05
N VAL A 60 -12.56 -27.13 0.21
CA VAL A 60 -13.50 -27.23 1.34
C VAL A 60 -14.66 -26.28 1.15
N ILE A 61 -15.85 -26.83 0.95
CA ILE A 61 -17.12 -26.10 1.03
C ILE A 61 -17.63 -26.26 2.46
N ASN A 62 -17.80 -25.16 3.16
CA ASN A 62 -18.41 -25.12 4.48
C ASN A 62 -19.78 -25.82 4.47
N LYS A 63 -19.90 -26.86 5.29
CA LYS A 63 -21.17 -27.50 5.60
C LYS A 63 -21.90 -26.64 6.62
N GLU A 64 -22.95 -25.96 6.21
CA GLU A 64 -24.03 -25.56 7.08
C GLU A 64 -25.17 -26.58 7.01
N GLU A 65 -25.73 -26.84 8.16
CA GLU A 65 -26.58 -27.96 8.51
C GLU A 65 -27.85 -28.12 7.65
N ARG A 66 -28.09 -29.36 7.24
CA ARG A 66 -29.36 -29.76 6.63
C ARG A 66 -30.39 -30.06 7.71
N HIS A 67 -31.49 -29.32 7.68
CA HIS A 67 -32.75 -29.85 8.15
C HIS A 67 -33.47 -30.57 7.01
N GLU A 68 -33.55 -31.88 7.13
CA GLU A 68 -34.33 -32.73 6.25
C GLU A 68 -35.83 -32.47 6.45
N ARG A 69 -36.52 -32.13 5.38
CA ARG A 69 -37.96 -32.41 5.24
C ARG A 69 -38.18 -33.22 3.98
N ASN A 70 -38.58 -34.45 4.18
CA ASN A 70 -39.10 -35.37 3.16
C ASN A 70 -40.27 -34.74 2.39
N SER A 71 -40.17 -34.73 1.04
CA SER A 71 -41.33 -34.96 0.17
C SER A 71 -40.93 -35.15 -1.30
N ASN A 72 -41.32 -36.26 -1.86
CA ASN A 72 -41.59 -36.59 -3.26
C ASN A 72 -40.51 -36.35 -4.34
N SER A 73 -40.10 -37.45 -4.92
CA SER A 73 -39.21 -37.64 -6.06
C SER A 73 -39.56 -36.81 -7.29
N SER A 74 -38.85 -35.68 -7.44
CA SER A 74 -38.66 -35.01 -8.71
C SER A 74 -37.34 -35.47 -9.35
N PRO A 75 -37.21 -35.53 -10.69
CA PRO A 75 -35.98 -35.95 -11.32
C PRO A 75 -34.81 -35.12 -10.85
N HIS A 76 -33.75 -35.76 -10.38
CA HIS A 76 -32.56 -35.10 -9.83
C HIS A 76 -31.94 -34.18 -10.87
N PHE A 77 -32.05 -32.87 -10.69
CA PHE A 77 -31.30 -31.87 -11.46
C PHE A 77 -29.82 -31.97 -11.14
N SER A 78 -28.99 -32.15 -12.16
CA SER A 78 -27.52 -32.12 -12.02
C SER A 78 -26.92 -30.97 -12.84
N TRP A 79 -26.01 -30.24 -12.20
CA TRP A 79 -25.24 -29.19 -12.87
C TRP A 79 -24.30 -29.78 -13.93
N PRO A 80 -24.06 -29.05 -15.06
CA PRO A 80 -23.03 -29.42 -16.03
C PRO A 80 -21.68 -29.63 -15.34
N ARG A 81 -21.00 -30.73 -15.71
CA ARG A 81 -19.62 -31.01 -15.28
C ARG A 81 -18.65 -30.33 -16.26
N TYR A 82 -17.43 -30.05 -15.81
CA TYR A 82 -16.36 -29.63 -16.73
C TYR A 82 -16.18 -30.69 -17.81
N GLY A 83 -16.01 -30.26 -19.07
CA GLY A 83 -15.98 -31.13 -20.22
C GLY A 83 -17.36 -31.40 -20.86
N THR A 84 -18.48 -30.93 -20.27
CA THR A 84 -19.81 -30.98 -20.92
C THR A 84 -19.77 -30.17 -22.21
N LYS A 85 -20.17 -30.76 -23.32
CA LYS A 85 -20.20 -30.11 -24.63
C LYS A 85 -21.35 -29.08 -24.71
N VAL A 86 -21.16 -28.04 -25.50
CA VAL A 86 -22.19 -27.02 -25.74
C VAL A 86 -23.51 -27.65 -26.21
N GLU A 87 -23.45 -28.67 -27.08
CA GLU A 87 -24.60 -29.38 -27.61
C GLU A 87 -25.44 -30.05 -26.50
N GLU A 88 -24.78 -30.63 -25.52
CA GLU A 88 -25.43 -31.23 -24.36
C GLU A 88 -26.02 -30.18 -23.43
N LEU A 89 -25.25 -29.08 -23.21
CA LEU A 89 -25.66 -27.98 -22.37
C LEU A 89 -26.94 -27.31 -22.88
N VAL A 90 -27.00 -26.98 -24.17
CA VAL A 90 -28.15 -26.27 -24.78
C VAL A 90 -29.36 -27.17 -25.00
N ASN A 91 -29.17 -28.49 -25.05
CA ASN A 91 -30.26 -29.50 -25.14
C ASN A 91 -30.92 -29.78 -23.80
N ASN A 92 -30.32 -29.35 -22.69
CA ASN A 92 -30.87 -29.65 -21.36
C ASN A 92 -32.08 -28.73 -21.06
N ARG A 93 -33.29 -29.29 -21.07
CA ARG A 93 -34.56 -28.56 -20.85
C ARG A 93 -34.69 -27.92 -19.46
N GLN A 94 -33.91 -28.36 -18.47
CA GLN A 94 -33.90 -27.82 -17.11
C GLN A 94 -32.96 -26.62 -16.94
N ILE A 95 -32.13 -26.34 -17.96
CA ILE A 95 -31.13 -25.26 -17.95
C ILE A 95 -31.55 -24.16 -18.92
N ARG A 96 -31.28 -22.93 -18.54
CA ARG A 96 -31.29 -21.76 -19.43
C ARG A 96 -29.87 -21.22 -19.53
N VAL A 97 -29.36 -21.13 -20.74
CA VAL A 97 -27.99 -20.66 -21.01
C VAL A 97 -28.01 -19.18 -21.25
N PHE A 98 -27.32 -18.43 -20.41
CA PHE A 98 -27.09 -17.00 -20.56
C PHE A 98 -25.68 -16.77 -21.08
N VAL A 99 -25.53 -15.83 -21.97
CA VAL A 99 -24.24 -15.46 -22.59
C VAL A 99 -24.03 -13.97 -22.38
N ASP A 100 -22.94 -13.59 -21.75
CA ASP A 100 -22.67 -12.18 -21.47
C ASP A 100 -21.95 -11.45 -22.62
N ALA A 101 -21.86 -10.13 -22.50
CA ALA A 101 -21.24 -9.28 -23.49
C ALA A 101 -19.76 -9.60 -23.73
N ASP A 102 -19.02 -9.91 -22.67
CA ASP A 102 -17.58 -10.23 -22.77
C ASP A 102 -17.36 -11.55 -23.49
N PHE A 103 -18.26 -12.52 -23.29
CA PHE A 103 -18.22 -13.79 -24.01
C PHE A 103 -18.54 -13.62 -25.49
N ILE A 104 -19.57 -12.80 -25.84
CA ILE A 104 -19.93 -12.52 -27.23
C ILE A 104 -18.77 -11.86 -27.98
N LEU A 105 -18.00 -11.00 -27.33
CA LEU A 105 -16.83 -10.33 -27.89
C LEU A 105 -15.58 -11.21 -27.92
N SER A 106 -15.63 -12.41 -27.35
CA SER A 106 -14.49 -13.33 -27.27
C SER A 106 -14.37 -14.23 -28.50
N GLU A 107 -13.18 -14.79 -28.68
CA GLU A 107 -12.89 -15.84 -29.70
C GLU A 107 -13.69 -17.14 -29.47
N ARG A 108 -14.32 -17.30 -28.31
CA ARG A 108 -15.10 -18.49 -27.95
C ARG A 108 -16.53 -18.43 -28.46
N PHE A 109 -17.03 -17.23 -28.75
CA PHE A 109 -18.40 -17.05 -29.22
C PHE A 109 -18.66 -17.71 -30.58
N PRO A 110 -17.81 -17.61 -31.60
CA PRO A 110 -17.97 -18.35 -32.84
C PRO A 110 -18.05 -19.86 -32.66
N VAL A 111 -17.23 -20.44 -31.78
CA VAL A 111 -17.24 -21.86 -31.45
C VAL A 111 -18.58 -22.26 -30.82
N PHE A 112 -19.02 -21.50 -29.81
CA PHE A 112 -20.32 -21.69 -29.18
C PHE A 112 -21.48 -21.59 -30.20
N SER A 113 -21.49 -20.52 -30.99
CA SER A 113 -22.53 -20.24 -31.97
C SER A 113 -22.63 -21.35 -33.04
N GLY A 114 -21.47 -21.81 -33.55
CA GLY A 114 -21.44 -22.89 -34.53
C GLY A 114 -22.07 -24.20 -34.00
N LYS A 115 -21.70 -24.60 -32.79
CA LYS A 115 -22.21 -25.80 -32.11
C LYS A 115 -23.70 -25.66 -31.76
N TRP A 116 -24.12 -24.49 -31.27
CA TRP A 116 -25.52 -24.24 -30.97
C TRP A 116 -26.41 -24.23 -32.25
N ASN A 117 -25.94 -23.63 -33.33
CA ASN A 117 -26.65 -23.66 -34.62
C ASN A 117 -26.84 -25.10 -35.15
N ALA A 118 -25.84 -25.97 -34.96
CA ALA A 118 -25.96 -27.39 -35.30
C ALA A 118 -27.11 -28.07 -34.54
N VAL A 119 -27.22 -27.80 -33.21
CA VAL A 119 -28.34 -28.30 -32.39
C VAL A 119 -29.68 -27.74 -32.82
N LYS A 120 -29.75 -26.44 -33.15
CA LYS A 120 -30.95 -25.78 -33.62
C LYS A 120 -31.46 -26.39 -34.94
N ASN A 121 -30.56 -26.65 -35.88
CA ASN A 121 -30.87 -27.24 -37.17
C ASN A 121 -31.36 -28.69 -37.07
N SER A 122 -31.06 -29.39 -35.95
CA SER A 122 -31.60 -30.74 -35.67
C SER A 122 -33.00 -30.73 -35.04
N GLY A 123 -33.67 -29.57 -34.95
CA GLY A 123 -35.03 -29.42 -34.42
C GLY A 123 -35.12 -29.28 -32.89
N ASN A 124 -34.00 -29.26 -32.20
CA ASN A 124 -33.95 -29.01 -30.75
C ASN A 124 -33.65 -27.53 -30.48
N TYR A 125 -34.64 -26.81 -30.00
CA TYR A 125 -34.46 -25.40 -29.63
C TYR A 125 -33.83 -25.28 -28.26
N GLY A 126 -32.50 -25.04 -28.21
CA GLY A 126 -31.81 -24.65 -26.99
C GLY A 126 -32.32 -23.31 -26.48
N ASN A 127 -32.56 -23.19 -25.19
CA ASN A 127 -32.97 -21.93 -24.57
C ASN A 127 -31.73 -21.10 -24.22
N VAL A 128 -31.26 -20.31 -25.16
CA VAL A 128 -30.11 -19.42 -25.03
C VAL A 128 -30.60 -17.98 -24.95
N TYR A 129 -30.06 -17.22 -24.01
CA TYR A 129 -30.41 -15.84 -23.72
C TYR A 129 -29.15 -15.00 -23.68
N PHE A 130 -29.23 -13.76 -24.14
CA PHE A 130 -28.12 -12.81 -24.12
C PHE A 130 -28.37 -11.74 -23.08
N VAL A 131 -27.39 -11.50 -22.24
CA VAL A 131 -27.39 -10.37 -21.31
C VAL A 131 -26.93 -9.15 -22.08
N PRO A 132 -27.74 -8.09 -22.20
CA PRO A 132 -27.39 -6.90 -22.95
C PRO A 132 -26.29 -6.11 -22.27
N GLY A 133 -25.65 -5.24 -22.99
CA GLY A 133 -24.57 -4.37 -22.50
C GLY A 133 -23.37 -4.26 -23.45
N PHE A 134 -23.45 -4.87 -24.63
CA PHE A 134 -22.42 -4.73 -25.65
C PHE A 134 -22.81 -3.75 -26.73
N GLU A 135 -21.85 -3.00 -27.25
CA GLU A 135 -22.04 -2.13 -28.39
C GLU A 135 -21.97 -2.97 -29.66
N LYS A 136 -23.12 -3.09 -30.38
CA LYS A 136 -23.20 -3.85 -31.63
C LYS A 136 -22.20 -3.38 -32.70
N THR A 137 -21.72 -2.14 -32.57
CA THR A 137 -20.68 -1.56 -33.45
C THR A 137 -19.29 -2.18 -33.25
N LYS A 138 -19.04 -2.81 -32.13
CA LYS A 138 -17.75 -3.44 -31.80
C LYS A 138 -17.65 -4.90 -32.24
N LEU A 139 -18.74 -5.48 -32.76
CA LEU A 139 -18.76 -6.86 -33.23
C LEU A 139 -18.01 -7.00 -34.56
N SER A 140 -17.22 -8.07 -34.70
CA SER A 140 -16.66 -8.49 -35.98
C SER A 140 -17.77 -8.90 -36.96
N SER A 141 -17.43 -8.96 -38.22
CA SER A 141 -18.39 -9.44 -39.27
C SER A 141 -18.87 -10.86 -38.97
N GLU A 142 -18.00 -11.72 -38.49
CA GLU A 142 -18.30 -13.10 -38.08
C GLU A 142 -19.24 -13.16 -36.87
N GLN A 143 -19.00 -12.33 -35.86
CA GLN A 143 -19.86 -12.21 -34.69
C GLN A 143 -21.24 -11.65 -35.06
N LYS A 144 -21.33 -10.65 -35.95
CA LYS A 144 -22.59 -10.13 -36.46
C LYS A 144 -23.38 -11.19 -37.22
N GLN A 145 -22.71 -11.95 -38.09
CA GLN A 145 -23.31 -13.03 -38.84
C GLN A 145 -23.78 -14.17 -37.93
N ALA A 146 -22.99 -14.52 -36.92
CA ALA A 146 -23.37 -15.50 -35.92
C ALA A 146 -24.61 -15.07 -35.13
N LEU A 147 -24.71 -13.78 -34.77
CA LEU A 147 -25.93 -13.21 -34.15
C LEU A 147 -27.14 -13.22 -35.06
N ILE A 148 -26.99 -12.94 -36.35
CA ILE A 148 -28.10 -12.94 -37.34
C ILE A 148 -28.61 -14.37 -37.60
N ASN A 149 -27.72 -15.33 -37.73
CA ASN A 149 -28.05 -16.73 -38.01
C ASN A 149 -28.70 -17.46 -36.82
N GLY A 150 -28.46 -16.96 -35.59
CA GLY A 150 -29.09 -17.48 -34.40
C GLY A 150 -30.30 -16.65 -34.02
N ASP A 151 -31.46 -17.19 -33.90
CA ASP A 151 -32.68 -16.56 -33.40
C ASP A 151 -32.54 -16.20 -31.90
N TYR A 152 -31.69 -15.24 -31.63
CA TYR A 152 -31.29 -14.89 -30.27
C TYR A 152 -32.38 -14.11 -29.53
N LYS A 153 -32.77 -14.59 -28.39
CA LYS A 153 -33.64 -13.87 -27.46
C LYS A 153 -32.84 -12.80 -26.76
N GLU A 154 -32.82 -11.62 -27.36
CA GLU A 154 -32.16 -10.47 -26.76
C GLU A 154 -32.94 -10.00 -25.53
N TRP A 155 -32.23 -9.78 -24.42
CA TRP A 155 -32.80 -9.22 -23.21
C TRP A 155 -32.45 -7.75 -23.14
N TYR A 156 -33.43 -6.86 -23.03
CA TYR A 156 -33.24 -5.41 -23.12
C TYR A 156 -32.84 -4.74 -21.77
N SER A 157 -32.28 -5.45 -20.84
CA SER A 157 -31.88 -4.92 -19.56
C SER A 157 -30.38 -4.52 -19.55
N THR A 158 -30.04 -3.48 -18.79
CA THR A 158 -28.67 -2.96 -18.66
C THR A 158 -27.90 -3.58 -17.51
N SER A 159 -28.54 -4.38 -16.67
CA SER A 159 -27.91 -5.03 -15.49
C SER A 159 -28.37 -6.47 -15.32
N TYR A 160 -27.53 -7.27 -14.65
CA TYR A 160 -27.89 -8.64 -14.27
C TYR A 160 -29.11 -8.67 -13.33
N ASP A 161 -29.23 -7.71 -12.41
CA ASP A 161 -30.34 -7.64 -11.45
C ASP A 161 -31.70 -7.50 -12.18
N GLU A 162 -31.80 -6.59 -13.13
CA GLU A 162 -33.01 -6.40 -13.93
C GLU A 162 -33.29 -7.61 -14.82
N CYS A 163 -32.24 -8.17 -15.44
CA CYS A 163 -32.35 -9.35 -16.28
C CYS A 163 -32.91 -10.53 -15.48
N PHE A 164 -32.37 -10.79 -14.29
CA PHE A 164 -32.78 -11.91 -13.46
C PHE A 164 -34.15 -11.72 -12.80
N LYS A 165 -34.52 -10.52 -12.40
CA LYS A 165 -35.88 -10.20 -11.95
C LYS A 165 -36.89 -10.53 -13.03
N SER A 166 -36.72 -9.99 -14.22
CA SER A 166 -37.61 -10.23 -15.35
C SER A 166 -37.63 -11.70 -15.81
N PHE A 167 -36.51 -12.42 -15.66
CA PHE A 167 -36.43 -13.85 -15.93
C PHE A 167 -37.18 -14.68 -14.88
N HIS A 168 -37.02 -14.36 -13.59
CA HIS A 168 -37.66 -15.03 -12.49
C HIS A 168 -39.19 -14.98 -12.56
N GLU A 169 -39.75 -13.83 -12.93
CA GLU A 169 -41.20 -13.64 -13.10
C GLU A 169 -41.78 -14.61 -14.11
N ARG A 170 -40.99 -15.05 -15.10
CA ARG A 170 -41.45 -15.89 -16.24
C ARG A 170 -41.02 -17.38 -16.11
N ASN A 171 -40.02 -17.70 -15.31
CA ASN A 171 -39.36 -19.02 -15.32
C ASN A 171 -38.92 -19.49 -13.94
N THR A 172 -39.82 -19.75 -13.04
CA THR A 172 -39.55 -20.06 -11.62
C THR A 172 -38.87 -21.41 -11.36
N ARG A 173 -38.73 -22.31 -12.35
CA ARG A 173 -38.25 -23.69 -12.15
C ARG A 173 -36.99 -24.08 -12.94
N CYS A 174 -36.37 -23.16 -13.64
CA CYS A 174 -35.19 -23.48 -14.44
C CYS A 174 -33.91 -22.98 -13.73
N ALA A 175 -32.86 -23.77 -13.83
CA ALA A 175 -31.52 -23.33 -13.44
C ALA A 175 -30.88 -22.49 -14.56
N VAL A 176 -30.05 -21.53 -14.20
CA VAL A 176 -29.33 -20.66 -15.14
C VAL A 176 -27.87 -21.06 -15.19
N VAL A 177 -27.36 -21.26 -16.40
CA VAL A 177 -25.92 -21.37 -16.67
C VAL A 177 -25.50 -20.11 -17.42
N LEU A 178 -24.60 -19.34 -16.84
CA LEU A 178 -23.97 -18.18 -17.49
C LEU A 178 -22.66 -18.61 -18.12
N LEU A 179 -22.50 -18.38 -19.41
CA LEU A 179 -21.23 -18.47 -20.11
C LEU A 179 -20.59 -17.07 -20.14
N THR A 180 -19.40 -16.98 -19.58
CA THR A 180 -18.64 -15.73 -19.48
C THR A 180 -17.16 -15.99 -19.67
N THR A 181 -16.40 -14.97 -20.08
CA THR A 181 -14.94 -14.98 -20.08
C THR A 181 -14.38 -14.18 -18.91
N SER A 182 -15.25 -13.53 -18.12
CA SER A 182 -14.91 -12.66 -17.03
C SER A 182 -15.36 -13.25 -15.69
N MET A 183 -14.39 -13.55 -14.81
CA MET A 183 -14.69 -13.95 -13.44
C MET A 183 -15.44 -12.85 -12.67
N GLU A 184 -15.16 -11.57 -12.96
CA GLU A 184 -15.86 -10.43 -12.35
C GLU A 184 -17.34 -10.45 -12.73
N ASN A 185 -17.66 -10.63 -14.01
CA ASN A 185 -19.05 -10.74 -14.48
C ASN A 185 -19.75 -11.97 -13.87
N GLY A 186 -19.06 -13.10 -13.80
CA GLY A 186 -19.57 -14.29 -13.14
C GLY A 186 -19.97 -14.07 -11.69
N LEU A 187 -19.13 -13.37 -10.92
CA LEU A 187 -19.38 -13.03 -9.51
C LEU A 187 -20.51 -11.99 -9.34
N ILE A 188 -20.57 -10.98 -10.22
CA ILE A 188 -21.65 -9.98 -10.24
C ILE A 188 -22.98 -10.66 -10.53
N ALA A 189 -23.02 -11.50 -11.57
CA ALA A 189 -24.20 -12.26 -11.93
C ALA A 189 -24.63 -13.24 -10.81
N GLN A 190 -23.68 -13.88 -10.16
CA GLN A 190 -23.97 -14.78 -9.04
C GLN A 190 -24.59 -14.03 -7.85
N LYS A 191 -24.13 -12.81 -7.58
CA LYS A 191 -24.74 -11.96 -6.55
C LYS A 191 -26.16 -11.59 -6.92
N ALA A 192 -26.38 -11.07 -8.15
CA ALA A 192 -27.68 -10.73 -8.67
C ALA A 192 -28.66 -11.93 -8.66
N ALA A 193 -28.17 -13.13 -9.00
CA ALA A 193 -28.96 -14.36 -8.96
C ALA A 193 -29.40 -14.74 -7.54
N ARG A 194 -28.53 -14.55 -6.52
CA ARG A 194 -28.89 -14.75 -5.11
C ARG A 194 -29.96 -13.76 -4.67
N ASP A 195 -29.77 -12.48 -5.02
CA ASP A 195 -30.69 -11.40 -4.63
C ASP A 195 -32.08 -11.58 -5.29
N THR A 196 -32.16 -12.31 -6.40
CA THR A 196 -33.40 -12.65 -7.10
C THR A 196 -33.87 -14.10 -6.93
N ASN A 197 -33.26 -14.87 -6.03
CA ASN A 197 -33.55 -16.27 -5.74
C ASN A 197 -33.48 -17.20 -6.98
N ILE A 198 -32.56 -16.93 -7.89
CA ILE A 198 -32.29 -17.76 -9.07
C ILE A 198 -31.16 -18.75 -8.77
N ASN A 199 -31.38 -20.03 -9.07
CA ASN A 199 -30.34 -21.03 -9.00
C ASN A 199 -29.42 -20.90 -10.22
N MET A 200 -28.20 -20.38 -10.05
CA MET A 200 -27.30 -20.04 -11.13
C MET A 200 -25.88 -20.53 -10.86
N ARG A 201 -25.22 -21.01 -11.92
CA ARG A 201 -23.76 -21.21 -11.98
C ARG A 201 -23.20 -20.58 -13.24
N TRP A 202 -21.95 -20.18 -13.19
CA TRP A 202 -21.25 -19.61 -14.33
C TRP A 202 -20.02 -20.42 -14.70
N TYR A 203 -19.71 -20.45 -16.00
CA TYR A 203 -18.66 -21.26 -16.59
C TYR A 203 -18.00 -20.51 -17.74
N GLY A 204 -16.75 -20.92 -18.07
CA GLY A 204 -16.09 -20.62 -19.32
C GLY A 204 -16.37 -21.69 -20.39
N LEU A 205 -15.84 -21.46 -21.57
CA LEU A 205 -15.82 -22.42 -22.67
C LEU A 205 -14.38 -22.55 -23.18
N ASP A 206 -13.92 -23.78 -23.36
CA ASP A 206 -12.61 -24.05 -23.97
C ASP A 206 -12.62 -23.96 -25.50
N ALA A 207 -11.49 -24.22 -26.14
CA ALA A 207 -11.35 -24.16 -27.60
C ALA A 207 -12.19 -25.20 -28.33
N ASP A 208 -12.49 -26.33 -27.70
CA ASP A 208 -13.23 -27.42 -28.26
C ASP A 208 -14.75 -27.29 -28.04
N GLY A 209 -15.17 -26.20 -27.38
CA GLY A 209 -16.56 -25.91 -27.03
C GLY A 209 -17.09 -26.78 -25.92
N CYS A 210 -16.26 -27.09 -24.94
CA CYS A 210 -16.67 -27.77 -23.72
C CYS A 210 -16.66 -26.79 -22.54
N VAL A 211 -17.60 -26.99 -21.61
CA VAL A 211 -17.71 -26.21 -20.37
C VAL A 211 -16.46 -26.38 -19.54
N CYS A 212 -15.84 -25.29 -19.15
CA CYS A 212 -14.66 -25.27 -18.31
C CYS A 212 -14.80 -24.29 -17.12
N SER A 213 -13.95 -24.46 -16.11
CA SER A 213 -13.87 -23.51 -15.00
C SER A 213 -13.05 -22.29 -15.40
N LEU A 214 -13.54 -21.09 -15.07
CA LEU A 214 -12.71 -19.90 -15.10
C LEU A 214 -11.78 -19.79 -13.89
N SER A 215 -12.02 -20.60 -12.84
CA SER A 215 -11.22 -20.59 -11.61
C SER A 215 -10.16 -21.69 -11.53
N THR A 216 -10.23 -22.71 -12.39
CA THR A 216 -9.35 -23.89 -12.37
C THR A 216 -8.81 -24.31 -13.74
N GLY A 217 -8.93 -23.48 -14.75
CA GLY A 217 -7.97 -23.61 -15.82
C GLY A 217 -6.61 -23.55 -15.15
N GLU A 218 -5.76 -24.61 -15.31
CA GLU A 218 -4.37 -24.68 -14.86
C GLU A 218 -3.83 -23.30 -14.53
N LYS A 219 -2.93 -23.12 -13.56
CA LYS A 219 -2.22 -21.89 -13.24
C LYS A 219 -1.61 -21.20 -14.50
N LYS A 220 -2.38 -21.04 -15.54
CA LYS A 220 -2.21 -20.12 -16.64
C LYS A 220 -2.82 -18.83 -16.13
N HIS A 221 -1.94 -17.94 -15.69
CA HIS A 221 -2.25 -16.55 -15.45
C HIS A 221 -3.23 -16.05 -16.53
N PRO A 222 -4.32 -15.32 -16.17
CA PRO A 222 -5.21 -14.77 -17.15
C PRO A 222 -4.36 -13.95 -18.14
N SER A 223 -4.42 -14.29 -19.39
CA SER A 223 -3.70 -13.67 -20.52
C SER A 223 -2.19 -13.88 -20.63
N ASN A 224 -1.67 -15.08 -20.38
CA ASN A 224 -0.37 -15.46 -20.94
C ASN A 224 -0.47 -16.01 -22.37
N ALA A 225 -1.62 -15.89 -23.03
CA ALA A 225 -1.64 -15.98 -24.47
C ALA A 225 -0.88 -14.75 -25.01
N ALA A 226 0.33 -14.97 -25.51
CA ALA A 226 1.01 -13.95 -26.30
C ALA A 226 0.00 -13.39 -27.31
N PRO A 227 -0.07 -12.06 -27.51
CA PRO A 227 -0.87 -11.50 -28.60
C PRO A 227 -0.56 -12.29 -29.85
N VAL A 228 -1.55 -12.54 -30.71
CA VAL A 228 -1.42 -13.41 -31.89
C VAL A 228 -0.20 -13.05 -32.78
N ASN A 229 0.36 -11.84 -32.59
CA ASN A 229 1.57 -11.32 -33.25
C ASN A 229 2.66 -10.89 -32.25
N ALA A 230 2.71 -11.47 -31.03
CA ALA A 230 3.78 -11.11 -30.08
C ALA A 230 5.14 -11.57 -30.60
N VAL A 231 6.10 -10.64 -30.66
CA VAL A 231 7.50 -10.90 -31.02
C VAL A 231 8.19 -11.73 -29.93
N PHE A 232 7.85 -11.48 -28.68
CA PHE A 232 8.37 -12.20 -27.53
C PHE A 232 7.24 -12.91 -26.77
N ARG A 233 7.53 -14.10 -26.25
CA ARG A 233 6.57 -14.86 -25.45
C ARG A 233 6.86 -14.67 -23.98
N TRP A 234 5.84 -14.35 -23.19
CA TRP A 234 6.00 -14.33 -21.75
C TRP A 234 6.29 -15.74 -21.23
N THR A 235 7.31 -15.88 -20.40
CA THR A 235 7.64 -17.11 -19.68
C THR A 235 8.30 -16.77 -18.34
N ASP A 236 8.12 -17.62 -17.34
CA ASP A 236 8.79 -17.57 -16.04
C ASP A 236 10.02 -18.51 -15.99
N GLN A 237 10.32 -19.18 -17.10
CA GLN A 237 11.49 -20.03 -17.25
C GLN A 237 12.62 -19.28 -17.94
N MET A 238 13.80 -19.31 -17.32
CA MET A 238 14.99 -18.71 -17.95
C MET A 238 15.38 -19.44 -19.22
N VAL A 239 15.75 -18.68 -20.23
CA VAL A 239 16.36 -19.24 -21.43
C VAL A 239 17.72 -19.84 -21.10
N LYS A 240 18.13 -20.83 -21.92
CA LYS A 240 19.50 -21.36 -21.83
C LYS A 240 20.49 -20.30 -22.29
N ILE A 241 21.35 -19.87 -21.37
CA ILE A 241 22.33 -18.82 -21.63
C ILE A 241 23.64 -19.44 -22.09
N SER A 242 24.16 -18.96 -23.22
CA SER A 242 25.51 -19.30 -23.69
C SER A 242 26.54 -18.52 -22.88
N LYS A 243 27.52 -19.21 -22.32
CA LYS A 243 28.62 -18.54 -21.60
C LYS A 243 29.36 -17.61 -22.51
N ARG A 244 29.68 -16.43 -22.02
CA ARG A 244 30.46 -15.38 -22.71
C ARG A 244 31.60 -14.94 -21.81
N PRO A 245 32.76 -14.63 -22.41
CA PRO A 245 33.92 -14.16 -21.63
C PRO A 245 33.61 -12.75 -21.06
N ALA A 246 33.92 -12.55 -19.79
CA ALA A 246 33.90 -11.21 -19.23
C ALA A 246 34.95 -10.30 -19.92
N PRO A 247 34.62 -9.02 -20.12
CA PRO A 247 35.57 -8.11 -20.74
C PRO A 247 36.78 -7.90 -19.84
N SER A 248 37.97 -8.03 -20.41
CA SER A 248 39.24 -7.81 -19.71
C SER A 248 39.46 -6.36 -19.32
N ARG A 249 38.81 -5.45 -20.04
CA ARG A 249 38.82 -3.99 -19.79
C ARG A 249 37.50 -3.39 -20.20
N VAL A 250 36.99 -2.48 -19.35
CA VAL A 250 35.78 -1.67 -19.60
C VAL A 250 36.23 -0.25 -19.98
N PRO A 251 35.91 0.25 -21.18
CA PRO A 251 36.26 1.61 -21.62
C PRO A 251 35.49 2.67 -20.80
N GLY A 252 36.17 3.82 -20.59
CA GLY A 252 35.62 4.97 -19.88
C GLY A 252 35.57 6.24 -20.74
N GLN A 253 35.33 7.38 -20.10
CA GLN A 253 35.26 8.68 -20.76
C GLN A 253 36.54 9.00 -21.54
N GLY A 254 36.40 9.50 -22.78
CA GLY A 254 37.49 9.86 -23.68
C GLY A 254 38.00 8.69 -24.50
N GLU A 255 37.67 7.46 -24.15
CA GLU A 255 38.08 6.24 -24.83
C GLU A 255 37.13 5.89 -26.00
N VAL A 256 37.49 4.89 -26.78
CA VAL A 256 36.71 4.43 -27.92
C VAL A 256 36.20 3.01 -27.71
N VAL A 257 35.02 2.77 -28.29
CA VAL A 257 34.42 1.44 -28.43
C VAL A 257 34.07 1.21 -29.89
N PHE A 258 33.82 -0.02 -30.27
CA PHE A 258 33.56 -0.43 -31.64
C PHE A 258 32.12 -0.98 -31.76
N SER A 259 31.39 -0.52 -32.76
CA SER A 259 30.15 -1.12 -33.18
C SER A 259 30.37 -2.58 -33.59
N ASN A 260 29.55 -3.50 -33.16
CA ASN A 260 29.71 -4.91 -33.52
C ASN A 260 29.34 -5.17 -34.98
N SER A 261 28.33 -4.48 -35.52
CA SER A 261 27.79 -4.73 -36.86
C SER A 261 28.69 -4.21 -37.97
N ASN A 262 29.19 -2.98 -37.87
CA ASN A 262 29.98 -2.31 -38.94
C ASN A 262 31.41 -1.97 -38.55
N LYS A 263 31.83 -2.31 -37.30
CA LYS A 263 33.16 -2.01 -36.75
C LYS A 263 33.50 -0.52 -36.68
N GLU A 264 32.53 0.35 -36.78
CA GLU A 264 32.70 1.80 -36.64
C GLU A 264 33.24 2.15 -35.25
N THR A 265 34.17 3.09 -35.21
CA THR A 265 34.77 3.60 -33.98
C THR A 265 33.89 4.68 -33.39
N ILE A 266 33.47 4.48 -32.13
CA ILE A 266 32.60 5.38 -31.40
C ILE A 266 33.35 5.89 -30.16
N ARG A 267 33.53 7.23 -30.05
CA ARG A 267 34.16 7.85 -28.88
C ARG A 267 33.15 8.10 -27.78
N LEU A 268 33.51 7.74 -26.55
CA LEU A 268 32.75 8.05 -25.32
C LEU A 268 33.09 9.48 -24.87
N VAL A 269 32.17 10.43 -25.06
CA VAL A 269 32.46 11.85 -24.87
C VAL A 269 32.28 12.27 -23.42
N SER A 270 31.07 12.23 -22.88
CA SER A 270 30.78 12.64 -21.52
C SER A 270 29.71 11.75 -20.88
N PRO A 271 29.79 11.46 -19.56
CA PRO A 271 28.79 10.70 -18.88
C PRO A 271 27.48 11.52 -18.77
N LEU A 272 26.39 10.92 -19.20
CA LEU A 272 25.04 11.47 -19.12
C LEU A 272 24.28 10.93 -17.92
N MET A 273 24.44 9.63 -17.63
CA MET A 273 23.77 8.93 -16.54
C MET A 273 24.68 7.82 -16.02
N SER A 274 24.71 7.66 -14.71
CA SER A 274 25.40 6.55 -14.06
C SER A 274 24.45 5.86 -13.08
N ASN A 275 24.45 4.54 -13.09
CA ASN A 275 23.75 3.71 -12.11
C ASN A 275 24.72 2.63 -11.57
N HIS A 276 24.23 1.71 -10.75
CA HIS A 276 25.03 0.67 -10.11
C HIS A 276 25.71 -0.28 -11.13
N ASN A 277 25.10 -0.48 -12.31
CA ASN A 277 25.52 -1.51 -13.27
C ASN A 277 26.16 -0.93 -14.54
N SER A 278 25.95 0.36 -14.83
CA SER A 278 26.36 0.95 -16.09
C SER A 278 26.53 2.46 -16.04
N VAL A 279 27.31 2.98 -16.97
CA VAL A 279 27.41 4.41 -17.28
C VAL A 279 26.98 4.61 -18.74
N THR A 280 26.08 5.56 -18.97
CA THR A 280 25.66 5.97 -20.31
C THR A 280 26.41 7.23 -20.70
N TYR A 281 27.11 7.18 -21.81
CA TYR A 281 27.90 8.28 -22.36
C TYR A 281 27.23 8.87 -23.59
N SER A 282 27.34 10.18 -23.76
CA SER A 282 27.18 10.77 -25.08
C SER A 282 28.32 10.29 -25.99
N THR A 283 28.05 10.18 -27.29
CA THR A 283 29.00 9.67 -28.26
C THR A 283 29.40 10.71 -29.31
N SER A 284 30.39 10.40 -30.12
CA SER A 284 30.74 11.17 -31.33
C SER A 284 29.58 11.25 -32.32
N ASN A 285 28.62 10.34 -32.27
CA ASN A 285 27.41 10.37 -33.09
C ASN A 285 26.24 10.94 -32.21
N ALA A 286 25.81 12.15 -32.52
CA ALA A 286 24.79 12.89 -31.73
C ALA A 286 23.42 12.20 -31.66
N GLY A 287 23.12 11.23 -32.52
CA GLY A 287 21.88 10.46 -32.53
C GLY A 287 21.86 9.31 -31.52
N TYR A 288 23.00 8.93 -30.97
CA TYR A 288 23.12 7.75 -30.12
C TYR A 288 23.94 8.00 -28.85
N CYS A 289 23.64 7.22 -27.84
CA CYS A 289 24.39 7.10 -26.59
C CYS A 289 25.03 5.71 -26.50
N ALA A 290 26.15 5.63 -25.79
CA ALA A 290 26.79 4.37 -25.43
C ALA A 290 26.51 4.02 -23.99
N LYS A 291 25.75 2.94 -23.73
CA LYS A 291 25.54 2.38 -22.40
C LYS A 291 26.63 1.33 -22.16
N ILE A 292 27.55 1.62 -21.25
CA ILE A 292 28.70 0.77 -20.91
C ILE A 292 28.45 0.11 -19.56
N TYR A 293 28.54 -1.21 -19.49
CA TYR A 293 28.39 -1.99 -18.26
C TYR A 293 29.67 -1.97 -17.43
N THR A 294 29.57 -1.56 -16.17
CA THR A 294 30.72 -1.30 -15.29
C THR A 294 30.80 -2.18 -14.05
N ALA A 295 29.73 -2.90 -13.69
CA ALA A 295 29.72 -3.72 -12.50
C ALA A 295 30.59 -4.99 -12.67
N ALA A 296 31.56 -5.16 -11.79
CA ALA A 296 32.50 -6.29 -11.83
C ALA A 296 31.85 -7.67 -11.63
N ASN A 297 30.70 -7.72 -10.93
CA ASN A 297 29.93 -8.93 -10.66
C ASN A 297 28.73 -9.10 -11.61
N LEU A 298 28.67 -8.33 -12.68
CA LEU A 298 27.61 -8.44 -13.67
C LEU A 298 27.71 -9.78 -14.41
N GLN A 299 26.61 -10.49 -14.51
CA GLN A 299 26.52 -11.68 -15.36
C GLN A 299 26.48 -11.25 -16.84
N ILE A 300 27.62 -10.90 -17.37
CA ILE A 300 27.76 -10.31 -18.73
C ILE A 300 27.21 -11.24 -19.82
N ASP A 301 27.26 -12.53 -19.61
CA ASP A 301 26.71 -13.53 -20.52
C ASP A 301 25.16 -13.36 -20.63
N ILE A 302 24.46 -13.12 -19.56
CA ILE A 302 23.01 -12.83 -19.59
C ILE A 302 22.75 -11.57 -20.42
N TRP A 303 23.52 -10.52 -20.18
CA TRP A 303 23.35 -9.24 -20.87
C TRP A 303 23.66 -9.33 -22.35
N GLU A 304 24.74 -10.02 -22.72
CA GLU A 304 25.12 -10.18 -24.12
C GLU A 304 24.12 -11.06 -24.88
N ASN A 305 23.70 -12.19 -24.33
CA ASN A 305 22.67 -13.04 -24.94
C ASN A 305 21.33 -12.29 -25.10
N LYS A 306 20.94 -11.51 -24.09
CA LYS A 306 19.74 -10.67 -24.17
C LYS A 306 19.87 -9.59 -25.23
N ALA A 307 21.04 -8.94 -25.33
CA ALA A 307 21.33 -7.95 -26.34
C ALA A 307 21.21 -8.54 -27.77
N ASP A 308 21.77 -9.73 -28.00
CA ASP A 308 21.64 -10.45 -29.26
C ASP A 308 20.14 -10.64 -29.62
N ARG A 309 19.33 -11.09 -28.66
CA ARG A 309 17.91 -11.30 -28.86
C ARG A 309 17.14 -10.01 -29.12
N MET A 310 17.49 -8.92 -28.42
CA MET A 310 16.87 -7.61 -28.62
C MET A 310 17.17 -7.01 -29.98
N ILE A 311 18.42 -7.02 -30.36
CA ILE A 311 18.90 -6.41 -31.62
C ILE A 311 18.36 -7.16 -32.83
N SER A 312 18.21 -8.49 -32.75
CA SER A 312 17.64 -9.29 -33.86
C SER A 312 16.22 -8.85 -34.24
N GLU A 313 15.44 -8.33 -33.31
CA GLU A 313 14.02 -7.96 -33.56
C GLU A 313 13.82 -6.55 -34.10
N LYS A 314 14.84 -5.70 -34.12
CA LYS A 314 14.83 -4.35 -34.73
C LYS A 314 13.59 -3.52 -34.40
N ILE A 315 13.18 -3.49 -33.11
CA ILE A 315 12.00 -2.74 -32.67
C ILE A 315 12.26 -1.24 -32.87
N ASN A 316 11.45 -0.61 -33.72
CA ASN A 316 11.51 0.83 -33.99
C ASN A 316 10.18 1.49 -33.63
N ILE A 317 9.98 1.74 -32.33
CA ILE A 317 8.81 2.45 -31.82
C ILE A 317 9.27 3.82 -31.35
N PRO A 318 8.67 4.92 -31.85
CA PRO A 318 9.05 6.26 -31.42
C PRO A 318 8.98 6.41 -29.91
N GLY A 319 10.04 6.94 -29.30
CA GLY A 319 10.14 7.11 -27.85
C GLY A 319 10.58 5.86 -27.07
N ILE A 320 10.88 4.75 -27.71
CA ILE A 320 11.56 3.60 -27.09
C ILE A 320 13.03 3.61 -27.52
N CYS A 321 13.94 3.79 -26.57
CA CYS A 321 15.39 3.78 -26.83
C CYS A 321 15.91 2.34 -26.95
N TRP A 322 15.36 1.58 -27.91
CA TRP A 322 15.72 0.18 -28.14
C TRP A 322 17.15 0.05 -28.63
N PRO A 323 17.94 -0.93 -28.15
CA PRO A 323 19.32 -1.11 -28.60
C PRO A 323 19.42 -1.35 -30.12
N VAL A 324 20.29 -0.63 -30.76
CA VAL A 324 20.54 -0.77 -32.22
C VAL A 324 21.73 -1.62 -32.53
N ASP A 325 22.73 -1.66 -31.63
CA ASP A 325 23.93 -2.48 -31.80
C ASP A 325 24.60 -2.81 -30.46
N LYS A 326 25.47 -3.83 -30.46
CA LYS A 326 26.39 -4.12 -29.37
C LYS A 326 27.65 -3.28 -29.50
N LEU A 327 28.23 -2.91 -28.37
CA LEU A 327 29.50 -2.21 -28.28
C LEU A 327 30.57 -3.17 -27.76
N MET A 328 31.71 -3.17 -28.47
CA MET A 328 32.86 -4.03 -28.21
C MET A 328 34.06 -3.18 -27.79
N ASN A 329 34.91 -3.71 -26.93
CA ASN A 329 36.21 -3.11 -26.65
C ASN A 329 37.24 -3.43 -27.76
N GLU A 330 38.47 -2.94 -27.62
CA GLU A 330 39.60 -3.15 -28.54
C GLU A 330 39.94 -4.63 -28.78
N ARG A 331 39.54 -5.52 -27.86
CA ARG A 331 39.76 -6.99 -27.94
C ARG A 331 38.55 -7.73 -28.50
N GLY A 332 37.55 -7.01 -28.99
CA GLY A 332 36.34 -7.62 -29.52
C GLY A 332 35.43 -8.24 -28.44
N GLN A 333 35.56 -7.82 -27.18
CA GLN A 333 34.71 -8.29 -26.07
C GLN A 333 33.53 -7.33 -25.85
N PHE A 334 32.37 -7.88 -25.56
CA PHE A 334 31.15 -7.12 -25.31
C PHE A 334 31.29 -6.25 -24.06
N VAL A 335 31.01 -4.96 -24.18
CA VAL A 335 31.10 -3.99 -23.10
C VAL A 335 29.82 -3.16 -22.92
N GLY A 336 28.90 -3.19 -23.87
CA GLY A 336 27.70 -2.36 -23.77
C GLY A 336 26.83 -2.34 -25.01
N LEU A 337 25.93 -1.36 -25.04
CA LEU A 337 24.90 -1.18 -26.06
C LEU A 337 24.97 0.22 -26.67
N LEU A 338 24.73 0.31 -27.96
CA LEU A 338 24.43 1.54 -28.67
C LEU A 338 22.89 1.76 -28.64
N VAL A 339 22.45 2.86 -28.08
CA VAL A 339 21.03 3.17 -27.89
C VAL A 339 20.69 4.57 -28.40
N PRO A 340 19.50 4.81 -28.94
CA PRO A 340 19.04 6.16 -29.33
C PRO A 340 19.07 7.16 -28.17
N VAL A 341 19.31 8.44 -28.48
CA VAL A 341 19.28 9.53 -27.49
C VAL A 341 17.87 9.80 -27.05
N ALA A 342 17.64 9.86 -25.72
CA ALA A 342 16.40 10.35 -25.13
C ALA A 342 16.42 11.87 -25.02
N LYS A 343 15.28 12.51 -25.32
CA LYS A 343 15.07 13.95 -25.14
C LYS A 343 14.26 14.23 -23.87
N GLY A 344 14.36 15.47 -23.39
CA GLY A 344 13.56 15.93 -22.25
C GLY A 344 14.20 15.68 -20.89
N THR A 345 13.36 15.71 -19.84
CA THR A 345 13.80 15.58 -18.45
C THR A 345 13.20 14.32 -17.80
N GLN A 346 13.98 13.66 -16.97
CA GLN A 346 13.49 12.49 -16.22
C GLN A 346 12.21 12.81 -15.45
N LEU A 347 11.24 11.90 -15.48
CA LEU A 347 9.98 12.02 -14.77
C LEU A 347 10.18 12.25 -13.27
N THR A 348 11.22 11.62 -12.68
CA THR A 348 11.59 11.79 -11.26
C THR A 348 12.13 13.20 -10.93
N ARG A 349 12.73 13.88 -11.89
CA ARG A 349 13.26 15.24 -11.71
C ARG A 349 12.25 16.34 -12.07
N SER A 350 11.17 15.98 -12.76
CA SER A 350 10.12 16.87 -13.21
C SER A 350 8.83 16.65 -12.41
N ILE A 351 7.88 15.89 -12.95
CA ILE A 351 6.54 15.70 -12.37
C ILE A 351 6.59 15.08 -10.97
N LEU A 352 7.39 14.04 -10.79
CA LEU A 352 7.48 13.33 -9.51
C LEU A 352 8.28 14.10 -8.44
N ASN A 353 8.95 15.17 -8.80
CA ASN A 353 9.53 16.12 -7.86
C ASN A 353 8.50 17.15 -7.33
N GLY A 354 7.22 16.93 -7.62
CA GLY A 354 6.12 17.74 -7.13
C GLY A 354 6.13 19.19 -7.61
N ALA A 355 5.69 20.12 -6.75
CA ALA A 355 5.55 21.52 -7.12
C ALA A 355 6.88 22.16 -7.55
N THR A 356 7.99 21.79 -6.94
CA THR A 356 9.32 22.31 -7.29
C THR A 356 9.74 21.89 -8.68
N GLY A 357 9.65 20.60 -9.00
CA GLY A 357 10.00 20.08 -10.33
C GLY A 357 9.07 20.62 -11.40
N MET A 358 7.76 20.67 -11.13
CA MET A 358 6.78 21.24 -12.06
C MET A 358 7.07 22.71 -12.39
N SER A 359 7.34 23.53 -11.39
CA SER A 359 7.62 24.96 -11.60
C SER A 359 8.93 25.24 -12.34
N GLN A 360 9.92 24.37 -12.18
CA GLN A 360 11.24 24.52 -12.82
C GLN A 360 11.28 23.99 -14.24
N VAL A 361 10.63 22.85 -14.50
CA VAL A 361 10.74 22.13 -15.78
C VAL A 361 9.53 22.40 -16.68
N PHE A 362 8.33 22.43 -16.10
CA PHE A 362 7.08 22.58 -16.85
C PHE A 362 6.15 23.65 -16.23
N PRO A 363 6.59 24.92 -16.13
CA PRO A 363 5.88 25.95 -15.37
C PRO A 363 4.48 26.29 -15.92
N GLY A 364 4.23 26.02 -17.20
CA GLY A 364 2.94 26.29 -17.85
C GLY A 364 1.97 25.10 -17.88
N TRP A 365 2.37 23.93 -17.36
CA TRP A 365 1.52 22.74 -17.45
C TRP A 365 0.27 22.86 -16.60
N LYS A 366 -0.78 22.27 -17.15
CA LYS A 366 -2.09 22.14 -16.53
C LYS A 366 -2.37 20.66 -16.24
N ARG A 367 -3.53 20.41 -15.66
CA ARG A 367 -4.03 19.07 -15.34
C ARG A 367 -4.25 18.23 -16.59
N ASP A 368 -4.68 18.86 -17.68
CA ASP A 368 -4.85 18.27 -19.00
C ASP A 368 -3.51 17.72 -19.53
N ASP A 369 -2.40 18.44 -19.31
CA ASP A 369 -1.07 17.98 -19.72
C ASP A 369 -0.64 16.73 -18.94
N LEU A 370 -0.96 16.66 -17.63
CA LEU A 370 -0.72 15.44 -16.84
C LEU A 370 -1.55 14.25 -17.34
N CYS A 371 -2.80 14.49 -17.73
CA CYS A 371 -3.66 13.47 -18.31
C CYS A 371 -3.11 13.00 -19.67
N ASN A 372 -2.68 13.93 -20.54
CA ASN A 372 -2.08 13.61 -21.83
C ASN A 372 -0.77 12.83 -21.65
N LEU A 373 0.07 13.22 -20.69
CA LEU A 373 1.28 12.47 -20.36
C LEU A 373 0.96 11.04 -19.91
N ALA A 374 0.00 10.88 -19.00
CA ALA A 374 -0.42 9.57 -18.52
C ALA A 374 -0.97 8.70 -19.67
N ASP A 375 -1.79 9.27 -20.56
CA ASP A 375 -2.28 8.57 -21.77
C ASP A 375 -1.15 8.15 -22.71
N THR A 376 -0.14 9.02 -22.88
CA THR A 376 1.06 8.74 -23.71
C THR A 376 1.87 7.60 -23.11
N ILE A 377 2.14 7.61 -21.79
CA ILE A 377 2.86 6.53 -21.10
C ILE A 377 2.08 5.22 -21.24
N LEU A 378 0.77 5.21 -20.95
CA LEU A 378 -0.06 4.02 -21.07
C LEU A 378 -0.07 3.48 -22.50
N THR A 379 -0.06 4.35 -23.51
CA THR A 379 0.03 3.93 -24.91
C THR A 379 1.33 3.18 -25.17
N LYS A 380 2.47 3.70 -24.70
CA LYS A 380 3.77 3.02 -24.86
C LYS A 380 3.82 1.69 -24.10
N VAL A 381 3.29 1.63 -22.90
CA VAL A 381 3.16 0.38 -22.14
C VAL A 381 2.36 -0.65 -22.93
N MET A 382 1.20 -0.24 -23.46
CA MET A 382 0.36 -1.14 -24.28
C MET A 382 1.07 -1.60 -25.56
N GLU A 383 1.86 -0.74 -26.22
CA GLU A 383 2.67 -1.11 -27.37
C GLU A 383 3.71 -2.19 -27.00
N MET A 384 4.36 -2.05 -25.84
CA MET A 384 5.32 -3.05 -25.36
C MET A 384 4.65 -4.38 -24.99
N HIS A 385 3.53 -4.33 -24.26
CA HIS A 385 2.77 -5.53 -23.89
C HIS A 385 2.27 -6.30 -25.11
N LYS A 386 1.85 -5.61 -26.18
CA LYS A 386 1.47 -6.25 -27.44
C LYS A 386 2.63 -7.02 -28.11
N LEU A 387 3.85 -6.59 -27.87
CA LEU A 387 5.04 -7.29 -28.33
C LEU A 387 5.49 -8.42 -27.38
N GLY A 388 4.84 -8.58 -26.25
CA GLY A 388 5.22 -9.53 -25.23
C GLY A 388 6.38 -9.07 -24.33
N ILE A 389 6.67 -7.77 -24.32
CA ILE A 389 7.72 -7.15 -23.52
C ILE A 389 7.09 -6.56 -22.26
N TYR A 390 7.64 -6.89 -21.10
CA TYR A 390 7.21 -6.38 -19.80
C TYR A 390 8.36 -5.64 -19.12
N PHE A 391 8.06 -4.56 -18.42
CA PHE A 391 9.10 -3.80 -17.70
C PHE A 391 9.64 -4.60 -16.50
N GLY A 392 8.80 -5.47 -15.93
CA GLY A 392 9.14 -6.27 -14.75
C GLY A 392 9.31 -5.42 -13.51
N CYS A 393 10.17 -4.38 -13.56
CA CYS A 393 10.27 -3.36 -12.52
C CYS A 393 10.19 -1.98 -13.16
N LEU A 394 9.00 -1.44 -13.27
CA LEU A 394 8.78 -0.10 -13.82
C LEU A 394 9.50 0.94 -12.95
N ASN A 395 10.44 1.64 -13.56
CA ASN A 395 11.24 2.65 -12.86
C ASN A 395 10.98 4.05 -13.46
N PRO A 396 10.38 4.98 -12.72
CA PRO A 396 10.12 6.32 -13.22
C PRO A 396 11.38 7.10 -13.64
N ALA A 397 12.55 6.71 -13.13
CA ALA A 397 13.82 7.34 -13.53
C ALA A 397 14.24 7.02 -14.98
N THR A 398 13.66 5.96 -15.57
CA THR A 398 13.90 5.58 -16.97
C THR A 398 12.89 6.19 -17.95
N ILE A 399 12.00 7.06 -17.46
CA ILE A 399 11.02 7.79 -18.29
C ILE A 399 11.47 9.22 -18.42
N TYR A 400 11.75 9.66 -19.65
CA TYR A 400 12.07 11.04 -19.98
C TYR A 400 10.89 11.71 -20.65
N VAL A 401 10.59 12.92 -20.26
CA VAL A 401 9.43 13.70 -20.72
C VAL A 401 9.93 14.94 -21.46
N ALA A 402 9.66 15.01 -22.75
CA ALA A 402 9.92 16.20 -23.57
C ALA A 402 8.66 17.08 -23.66
N SER A 403 7.48 16.47 -23.76
CA SER A 403 6.18 17.14 -23.76
C SER A 403 5.10 16.19 -23.25
N PRO A 404 3.85 16.64 -23.03
CA PRO A 404 2.75 15.74 -22.64
C PRO A 404 2.50 14.58 -23.62
N LYS A 405 2.90 14.75 -24.88
CA LYS A 405 2.70 13.78 -25.98
C LYS A 405 3.99 13.14 -26.48
N GLU A 406 5.14 13.55 -25.95
CA GLU A 406 6.46 13.04 -26.35
C GLU A 406 7.26 12.59 -25.15
N ILE A 407 7.49 11.28 -25.05
CA ILE A 407 8.27 10.66 -23.99
C ILE A 407 9.30 9.72 -24.57
N TYR A 408 10.34 9.43 -23.78
CA TYR A 408 11.36 8.46 -24.11
C TYR A 408 11.53 7.47 -22.95
N LEU A 409 11.46 6.18 -23.26
CA LEU A 409 11.72 5.09 -22.33
C LEU A 409 13.11 4.56 -22.57
N VAL A 410 13.99 4.71 -21.59
CA VAL A 410 15.38 4.28 -21.64
C VAL A 410 15.60 2.99 -20.85
N ASP A 411 16.77 2.38 -20.98
CA ASP A 411 17.18 1.14 -20.32
C ASP A 411 16.30 -0.09 -20.63
N PRO A 412 15.86 -0.34 -21.89
CA PRO A 412 15.03 -1.48 -22.23
C PRO A 412 15.72 -2.83 -22.00
N ASP A 413 17.05 -2.85 -21.95
CA ASP A 413 17.85 -4.03 -21.59
C ASP A 413 17.61 -4.48 -20.14
N SER A 414 17.12 -3.59 -19.27
CA SER A 414 16.72 -3.95 -17.90
C SER A 414 15.32 -4.60 -17.81
N TRP A 415 14.49 -4.53 -18.86
CA TRP A 415 13.13 -5.03 -18.88
C TRP A 415 13.09 -6.56 -18.97
N GLN A 416 11.94 -7.13 -18.73
CA GLN A 416 11.69 -8.56 -18.83
C GLN A 416 11.21 -8.94 -20.22
N LEU A 417 11.86 -9.89 -20.86
CA LEU A 417 11.42 -10.44 -22.15
C LEU A 417 11.81 -11.93 -22.25
N GLU A 418 10.96 -12.73 -22.87
CA GLU A 418 11.15 -14.12 -23.32
C GLU A 418 12.22 -14.94 -22.56
N GLY A 419 12.00 -15.16 -21.25
CA GLY A 419 12.93 -15.93 -20.41
C GLY A 419 14.18 -15.18 -19.94
N TYR A 420 14.28 -13.88 -20.23
CA TYR A 420 15.25 -12.98 -19.61
C TYR A 420 14.57 -12.17 -18.52
N PRO A 421 14.97 -12.32 -17.25
CA PRO A 421 14.32 -11.60 -16.14
C PRO A 421 14.63 -10.11 -16.19
N SER A 422 13.76 -9.32 -15.57
CA SER A 422 14.09 -7.94 -15.24
C SER A 422 15.20 -7.90 -14.19
N VAL A 423 16.23 -7.12 -14.41
CA VAL A 423 17.33 -6.92 -13.46
C VAL A 423 17.12 -5.72 -12.56
N ALA A 424 16.20 -4.82 -12.93
CA ALA A 424 15.84 -3.66 -12.12
C ALA A 424 15.10 -4.08 -10.85
N ARG A 425 15.39 -3.40 -9.75
CA ARG A 425 14.66 -3.52 -8.48
C ARG A 425 14.42 -2.11 -7.94
N ASN A 426 13.16 -1.80 -7.67
CA ASN A 426 12.75 -0.55 -7.04
C ASN A 426 11.80 -0.89 -5.89
N ARG A 427 12.23 -0.66 -4.65
CA ARG A 427 11.47 -1.01 -3.44
C ARG A 427 10.10 -0.34 -3.42
N THR A 428 10.02 0.93 -3.76
CA THR A 428 8.78 1.70 -3.81
C THR A 428 7.76 1.13 -4.81
N PHE A 429 8.25 0.55 -5.92
CA PHE A 429 7.42 -0.07 -6.95
C PHE A 429 7.24 -1.58 -6.78
N THR A 430 7.71 -2.15 -5.68
CA THR A 430 7.53 -3.57 -5.37
C THR A 430 6.10 -3.83 -4.89
N PRO A 431 5.36 -4.77 -5.51
CA PRO A 431 4.00 -5.13 -5.06
C PRO A 431 3.95 -5.65 -3.63
N PRO A 432 2.84 -5.40 -2.89
CA PRO A 432 2.70 -5.76 -1.47
C PRO A 432 2.98 -7.23 -1.15
N GLU A 433 2.57 -8.15 -2.03
CA GLU A 433 2.78 -9.59 -1.86
C GLU A 433 4.25 -9.99 -1.93
N LEU A 434 5.05 -9.30 -2.75
CA LEU A 434 6.49 -9.58 -2.84
C LEU A 434 7.24 -9.06 -1.61
N ILE A 435 6.79 -7.94 -1.02
CA ILE A 435 7.34 -7.41 0.23
C ILE A 435 7.03 -8.38 1.37
N ARG A 436 5.77 -8.82 1.51
CA ARG A 436 5.34 -9.73 2.58
C ARG A 436 6.06 -11.07 2.56
N ASN A 437 6.27 -11.60 1.37
CA ASN A 437 6.85 -12.92 1.19
C ASN A 437 8.38 -12.90 1.18
N GLY A 438 9.02 -11.73 1.20
CA GLY A 438 10.47 -11.59 1.02
C GLY A 438 10.96 -12.20 -0.29
N SER A 439 10.11 -12.25 -1.31
CA SER A 439 10.31 -13.04 -2.52
C SER A 439 11.47 -12.53 -3.36
N LYS A 440 12.37 -13.44 -3.70
CA LYS A 440 13.46 -13.23 -4.67
C LYS A 440 13.07 -13.71 -6.07
N GLN A 441 11.79 -13.59 -6.46
CA GLN A 441 11.37 -14.07 -7.77
C GLN A 441 12.15 -13.37 -8.90
N ALA A 442 12.52 -14.14 -9.91
CA ALA A 442 13.25 -13.64 -11.06
C ALA A 442 12.33 -12.88 -12.03
N PHE A 443 11.15 -13.41 -12.27
CA PHE A 443 10.18 -12.90 -13.24
C PHE A 443 8.98 -12.27 -12.54
N PHE A 444 8.54 -11.12 -13.07
CA PHE A 444 7.31 -10.47 -12.65
C PHE A 444 6.14 -10.94 -13.50
N THR A 445 4.97 -11.09 -12.89
CA THR A 445 3.74 -11.36 -13.63
C THR A 445 3.16 -10.07 -14.21
N PRO A 446 2.35 -10.14 -15.28
CA PRO A 446 1.63 -8.96 -15.81
C PRO A 446 0.80 -8.24 -14.73
N ASP A 447 0.14 -8.97 -13.83
CA ASP A 447 -0.64 -8.38 -12.73
C ASP A 447 0.22 -7.58 -11.75
N GLN A 448 1.46 -8.03 -11.47
CA GLN A 448 2.40 -7.27 -10.65
C GLN A 448 2.82 -5.97 -11.32
N GLU A 449 2.96 -5.98 -12.64
CA GLU A 449 3.23 -4.78 -13.42
C GLU A 449 2.01 -3.84 -13.44
N TYR A 450 0.79 -4.36 -13.46
CA TYR A 450 -0.42 -3.54 -13.32
C TYR A 450 -0.48 -2.77 -12.00
N TYR A 451 0.06 -3.33 -10.90
CA TYR A 451 0.25 -2.59 -9.66
C TYR A 451 1.22 -1.41 -9.84
N GLN A 452 2.34 -1.64 -10.53
CA GLN A 452 3.35 -0.61 -10.77
C GLN A 452 2.81 0.50 -11.69
N ILE A 453 2.04 0.14 -12.70
CA ILE A 453 1.33 1.09 -13.57
C ILE A 453 0.35 1.93 -12.77
N ALA A 454 -0.46 1.31 -11.90
CA ALA A 454 -1.39 2.02 -11.02
C ALA A 454 -0.66 3.03 -10.12
N LEU A 455 0.48 2.62 -9.56
CA LEU A 455 1.33 3.47 -8.72
C LEU A 455 1.86 4.68 -9.51
N LEU A 456 2.34 4.44 -10.72
CA LEU A 456 2.82 5.51 -11.60
C LEU A 456 1.70 6.49 -11.97
N MET A 457 0.52 5.98 -12.32
CA MET A 457 -0.67 6.82 -12.60
C MET A 457 -1.05 7.66 -11.40
N PHE A 458 -1.02 7.09 -10.19
CA PHE A 458 -1.29 7.85 -8.97
C PHE A 458 -0.27 8.98 -8.78
N MET A 459 1.03 8.69 -8.92
CA MET A 459 2.09 9.67 -8.72
C MET A 459 2.11 10.78 -9.78
N ILE A 460 1.58 10.54 -10.97
CA ILE A 460 1.38 11.57 -12.01
C ILE A 460 0.14 12.41 -11.69
N MET A 461 -0.99 11.79 -11.36
CA MET A 461 -2.23 12.52 -11.04
C MET A 461 -2.16 13.30 -9.72
N MET A 462 -1.31 12.86 -8.81
CA MET A 462 -0.98 13.47 -7.52
C MET A 462 0.53 13.83 -7.51
N PRO A 463 1.00 14.82 -8.28
CA PRO A 463 2.39 14.99 -8.70
C PRO A 463 3.43 14.78 -7.60
N GLY A 464 4.14 13.66 -7.68
CA GLY A 464 5.14 13.24 -6.70
C GLY A 464 4.62 12.71 -5.37
N LYS A 465 3.29 12.63 -5.18
CA LYS A 465 2.74 12.05 -3.95
C LYS A 465 2.72 10.53 -4.02
N PHE A 466 3.28 9.89 -3.01
CA PHE A 466 3.22 8.45 -2.87
C PHE A 466 1.91 8.02 -2.19
N PRO A 467 1.19 6.97 -2.65
CA PRO A 467 -0.13 6.61 -2.13
C PRO A 467 -0.12 6.22 -0.66
N TYR A 468 0.95 5.59 -0.18
CA TYR A 468 1.09 5.14 1.20
C TYR A 468 1.89 6.10 2.11
N ALA A 469 2.19 7.32 1.63
CA ALA A 469 2.87 8.33 2.44
C ALA A 469 1.96 8.85 3.55
N LEU A 470 2.06 8.26 4.72
CA LEU A 470 1.33 8.61 5.92
C LEU A 470 2.08 9.66 6.76
N ARG A 471 1.36 10.26 7.71
CA ARG A 471 1.90 11.28 8.62
C ARG A 471 2.82 10.69 9.69
N LYS A 472 2.59 9.46 10.11
CA LYS A 472 3.43 8.63 11.00
C LYS A 472 4.09 7.57 10.15
N SER A 473 5.38 7.66 9.99
CA SER A 473 6.16 6.66 9.29
C SER A 473 6.42 5.46 10.19
N ASP A 474 5.64 4.43 10.04
CA ASP A 474 6.21 3.11 9.94
C ASP A 474 7.06 3.08 8.65
N SER A 475 7.92 2.11 8.46
CA SER A 475 8.73 2.05 7.24
C SER A 475 7.82 2.12 6.00
N GLU A 476 8.29 2.69 4.89
CA GLU A 476 7.56 2.71 3.63
C GLU A 476 7.13 1.30 3.21
N GLU A 477 8.00 0.32 3.39
CA GLU A 477 7.73 -1.09 3.10
C GLU A 477 6.58 -1.65 3.94
N ALA A 478 6.51 -1.32 5.23
CA ALA A 478 5.39 -1.72 6.08
C ALA A 478 4.08 -1.09 5.59
N SER A 479 4.08 0.18 5.21
CA SER A 479 2.89 0.87 4.70
C SER A 479 2.40 0.28 3.38
N ILE A 480 3.30 -0.15 2.48
CA ILE A 480 2.96 -0.88 1.26
C ILE A 480 2.39 -2.26 1.59
N ALA A 481 3.09 -3.02 2.45
CA ALA A 481 2.68 -4.37 2.83
C ALA A 481 1.29 -4.41 3.48
N GLU A 482 0.97 -3.42 4.31
CA GLU A 482 -0.32 -3.26 4.98
C GLU A 482 -1.38 -2.61 4.08
N LYS A 483 -1.01 -2.08 2.91
CA LYS A 483 -1.89 -1.31 2.02
C LYS A 483 -2.55 -0.13 2.73
N SER A 484 -1.76 0.62 3.48
CA SER A 484 -2.20 1.76 4.32
C SER A 484 -2.51 2.99 3.47
N PHE A 485 -3.51 2.90 2.59
CA PHE A 485 -3.92 3.97 1.70
C PHE A 485 -4.78 5.00 2.42
N ALA A 486 -4.32 6.25 2.41
CA ALA A 486 -4.91 7.32 3.24
C ALA A 486 -6.03 8.12 2.55
N PHE A 487 -6.27 7.92 1.24
CA PHE A 487 -7.25 8.69 0.49
C PHE A 487 -8.59 7.96 0.43
N GLY A 488 -9.62 8.52 1.06
CA GLY A 488 -10.97 7.95 1.08
C GLY A 488 -11.81 8.37 -0.13
N ILE A 489 -12.92 7.64 -0.39
CA ILE A 489 -13.88 7.95 -1.43
C ILE A 489 -15.18 8.49 -0.82
N GLY A 490 -15.66 9.64 -1.30
CA GLY A 490 -16.97 10.20 -0.93
C GLY A 490 -17.17 10.33 0.58
N GLY A 491 -18.34 9.89 1.07
CA GLY A 491 -18.67 9.93 2.50
C GLY A 491 -17.88 8.99 3.41
N ASP A 492 -17.10 8.07 2.84
CA ASP A 492 -16.26 7.12 3.59
C ASP A 492 -14.94 7.72 4.09
N MET A 493 -14.69 9.00 3.84
CA MET A 493 -13.71 9.73 4.67
C MET A 493 -14.05 9.65 6.17
N LYS A 494 -15.20 9.08 6.52
CA LYS A 494 -15.62 8.78 7.91
C LYS A 494 -14.82 7.65 8.57
N ARG A 495 -14.19 6.75 7.81
CA ARG A 495 -13.53 5.53 8.35
C ARG A 495 -12.03 5.68 8.61
N SER A 496 -11.33 6.57 7.92
CA SER A 496 -9.92 6.81 8.22
C SER A 496 -9.77 7.63 9.50
N ARG A 497 -8.87 7.21 10.39
CA ARG A 497 -8.49 8.01 11.56
C ARG A 497 -7.96 9.35 11.07
N ASP A 498 -8.33 10.44 11.71
CA ASP A 498 -7.93 11.80 11.29
C ASP A 498 -6.39 11.97 11.16
N ALA A 499 -5.63 11.19 11.93
CA ALA A 499 -4.16 11.16 11.87
C ALA A 499 -3.59 10.53 10.58
N GLU A 500 -4.37 9.74 9.86
CA GLU A 500 -3.98 8.98 8.67
C GLU A 500 -4.37 9.70 7.36
N ARG A 501 -5.14 10.78 7.45
CA ARG A 501 -5.61 11.52 6.27
C ARG A 501 -4.52 12.37 5.64
N PRO A 502 -4.50 12.49 4.31
CA PRO A 502 -3.59 13.40 3.62
C PRO A 502 -3.73 14.83 4.14
N GLN A 503 -2.62 15.54 4.25
CA GLN A 503 -2.58 16.91 4.79
C GLN A 503 -2.39 17.95 3.67
N GLY A 504 -2.80 19.18 3.94
CA GLY A 504 -2.55 20.33 3.08
C GLY A 504 -3.16 20.20 1.68
N VAL A 505 -2.42 20.65 0.67
CA VAL A 505 -2.85 20.71 -0.74
C VAL A 505 -3.33 19.36 -1.30
N TRP A 506 -2.82 18.25 -0.80
CA TRP A 506 -3.15 16.92 -1.33
C TRP A 506 -4.62 16.53 -1.20
N ARG A 507 -5.32 17.03 -0.19
CA ARG A 507 -6.78 16.87 -0.09
C ARG A 507 -7.52 17.64 -1.18
N ILE A 508 -7.02 18.83 -1.51
CA ILE A 508 -7.61 19.67 -2.54
C ILE A 508 -7.35 19.04 -3.91
N VAL A 509 -6.12 18.62 -4.19
CA VAL A 509 -5.78 17.90 -5.42
C VAL A 509 -6.62 16.66 -5.61
N TRP A 510 -6.79 15.84 -4.55
CA TRP A 510 -7.63 14.65 -4.57
C TRP A 510 -9.11 14.96 -4.85
N ASP A 511 -9.63 16.04 -4.31
CA ASP A 511 -11.01 16.47 -4.51
C ASP A 511 -11.30 16.91 -5.96
N HIS A 512 -10.28 17.33 -6.70
CA HIS A 512 -10.40 17.68 -8.12
C HIS A 512 -10.33 16.47 -9.06
N LEU A 513 -9.92 15.30 -8.58
CA LEU A 513 -9.97 14.07 -9.39
C LEU A 513 -11.41 13.57 -9.55
N PRO A 514 -11.78 13.01 -10.71
CA PRO A 514 -13.10 12.38 -10.90
C PRO A 514 -13.34 11.26 -9.90
N TYR A 515 -14.59 11.09 -9.51
CA TYR A 515 -14.98 9.99 -8.61
C TYR A 515 -14.55 8.61 -9.14
N SER A 516 -14.71 8.38 -10.44
CA SER A 516 -14.31 7.13 -11.10
C SER A 516 -12.80 6.84 -10.92
N MET A 517 -11.96 7.87 -11.06
CA MET A 517 -10.51 7.75 -10.86
C MET A 517 -10.15 7.56 -9.40
N CYS A 518 -10.75 8.32 -8.48
CA CYS A 518 -10.58 8.14 -7.04
C CYS A 518 -10.97 6.72 -6.59
N ASN A 519 -12.10 6.20 -7.12
CA ASN A 519 -12.57 4.85 -6.85
C ASN A 519 -11.60 3.79 -7.40
N LEU A 520 -11.03 4.01 -8.57
CA LEU A 520 -10.05 3.10 -9.16
C LEU A 520 -8.77 3.04 -8.32
N PHE A 521 -8.24 4.18 -7.87
CA PHE A 521 -7.10 4.23 -6.95
C PHE A 521 -7.41 3.57 -5.60
N TYR A 522 -8.54 3.91 -4.99
CA TYR A 522 -8.95 3.30 -3.72
C TYR A 522 -9.07 1.78 -3.83
N SER A 523 -9.77 1.31 -4.86
CA SER A 523 -9.97 -0.13 -5.07
C SER A 523 -8.67 -0.89 -5.30
N THR A 524 -7.63 -0.22 -5.81
CA THR A 524 -6.33 -0.83 -6.09
C THR A 524 -5.40 -0.80 -4.87
N PHE A 525 -5.39 0.31 -4.10
CA PHE A 525 -4.39 0.52 -3.06
C PHE A 525 -4.88 0.29 -1.63
N HIS A 526 -6.19 0.43 -1.36
CA HIS A 526 -6.71 0.22 -0.02
C HIS A 526 -6.79 -1.28 0.33
N ALA A 527 -6.58 -1.63 1.60
CA ALA A 527 -6.63 -3.03 2.05
C ALA A 527 -7.97 -3.71 1.73
N ASP A 528 -9.08 -2.99 1.90
CA ASP A 528 -10.44 -3.45 1.57
C ASP A 528 -10.83 -3.19 0.10
N GLY A 529 -9.89 -2.77 -0.73
CA GLY A 529 -10.13 -2.46 -2.14
C GLY A 529 -10.35 -3.72 -2.96
N LYS A 530 -11.42 -3.76 -3.78
CA LYS A 530 -11.79 -4.93 -4.59
C LYS A 530 -10.72 -5.36 -5.60
N ASN A 531 -9.86 -4.45 -6.02
CA ASN A 531 -8.78 -4.68 -6.98
C ASN A 531 -7.39 -4.70 -6.30
N SER A 532 -7.33 -4.85 -4.98
CA SER A 532 -6.07 -4.79 -4.23
C SER A 532 -5.35 -6.13 -4.14
N ALA A 533 -6.05 -7.22 -4.42
CA ALA A 533 -5.47 -8.57 -4.42
C ALA A 533 -4.73 -8.87 -5.74
N PRO A 534 -3.71 -9.75 -5.71
CA PRO A 534 -3.10 -10.28 -6.93
C PRO A 534 -4.14 -10.91 -7.87
N GLY A 535 -4.01 -10.69 -9.18
CA GLY A 535 -4.93 -11.19 -10.20
C GLY A 535 -6.20 -10.35 -10.42
N THR A 536 -6.40 -9.28 -9.64
CA THR A 536 -7.61 -8.45 -9.75
C THR A 536 -7.32 -7.01 -10.20
N ARG A 537 -6.05 -6.67 -10.39
CA ARG A 537 -5.60 -5.29 -10.62
C ARG A 537 -6.05 -4.72 -11.96
N PRO A 538 -6.37 -3.42 -12.01
CA PRO A 538 -6.74 -2.77 -13.27
C PRO A 538 -5.56 -2.77 -14.24
N ASN A 539 -5.78 -3.27 -15.43
CA ASN A 539 -4.81 -3.20 -16.52
C ASN A 539 -4.70 -1.77 -17.11
N GLU A 540 -3.78 -1.57 -18.03
CA GLU A 540 -3.52 -0.30 -18.71
C GLU A 540 -4.76 0.27 -19.42
N TYR A 541 -5.64 -0.57 -19.96
CA TYR A 541 -6.86 -0.14 -20.63
C TYR A 541 -7.86 0.53 -19.67
N LYS A 542 -8.00 -0.01 -18.45
CA LYS A 542 -8.88 0.58 -17.42
C LYS A 542 -8.36 1.95 -17.00
N TRP A 543 -7.05 2.10 -16.84
CA TRP A 543 -6.42 3.39 -16.54
C TRP A 543 -6.60 4.38 -17.69
N LYS A 544 -6.35 3.96 -18.93
CA LYS A 544 -6.53 4.80 -20.13
C LYS A 544 -7.97 5.30 -20.26
N LYS A 545 -8.96 4.45 -19.98
CA LYS A 545 -10.37 4.84 -19.93
C LYS A 545 -10.65 5.90 -18.87
N ALA A 546 -10.10 5.74 -17.67
CA ALA A 546 -10.26 6.69 -16.58
C ALA A 546 -9.61 8.06 -16.91
N ILE A 547 -8.41 8.07 -17.47
CA ILE A 547 -7.70 9.27 -17.92
C ILE A 547 -8.49 10.01 -19.01
N LYS A 548 -8.98 9.31 -20.02
CA LYS A 548 -9.82 9.91 -21.08
C LYS A 548 -11.14 10.46 -20.54
N GLY A 549 -11.74 9.80 -19.56
CA GLY A 549 -12.91 10.31 -18.86
C GLY A 549 -12.62 11.63 -18.14
N TYR A 550 -11.46 11.73 -17.50
CA TYR A 550 -11.03 12.95 -16.82
C TYR A 550 -10.75 14.09 -17.81
N LEU A 551 -10.09 13.82 -18.93
CA LEU A 551 -9.88 14.83 -19.97
C LEU A 551 -11.22 15.43 -20.44
N LYS A 552 -12.23 14.60 -20.75
CA LYS A 552 -13.57 15.08 -21.13
C LYS A 552 -14.23 15.93 -20.03
N GLU A 553 -14.01 15.59 -18.77
CA GLU A 553 -14.54 16.37 -17.65
C GLU A 553 -13.84 17.74 -17.54
N LEU A 554 -12.53 17.78 -17.78
CA LEU A 554 -11.76 19.04 -17.81
C LEU A 554 -12.21 19.91 -18.99
N GLU A 555 -12.38 19.36 -20.18
CA GLU A 555 -12.88 20.09 -21.37
C GLU A 555 -14.24 20.78 -21.11
N SER A 556 -15.10 20.17 -20.31
CA SER A 556 -16.41 20.73 -19.95
C SER A 556 -16.38 21.69 -18.75
N ASN A 557 -15.24 21.83 -18.08
CA ASN A 557 -15.11 22.60 -16.84
C ASN A 557 -14.28 23.89 -17.08
N ASN A 558 -14.93 25.02 -17.02
CA ASN A 558 -14.30 26.33 -17.25
C ASN A 558 -13.58 26.92 -16.00
N SER A 559 -13.54 26.19 -14.89
CA SER A 559 -12.87 26.68 -13.68
C SER A 559 -11.35 26.60 -13.81
N ILE A 560 -10.67 27.75 -13.75
CA ILE A 560 -9.21 27.86 -13.81
C ILE A 560 -8.54 26.99 -12.73
N ASP A 561 -9.12 26.95 -11.52
CA ASP A 561 -8.56 26.16 -10.41
C ASP A 561 -8.67 24.64 -10.66
N SER A 562 -9.69 24.19 -11.39
CA SER A 562 -9.83 22.77 -11.79
C SER A 562 -8.77 22.32 -12.79
N HIS A 563 -8.27 23.23 -13.63
CA HIS A 563 -7.16 22.99 -14.56
C HIS A 563 -5.77 23.14 -13.92
N SER A 564 -5.69 23.72 -12.71
CA SER A 564 -4.41 23.87 -12.01
C SER A 564 -3.87 22.51 -11.59
N VAL A 565 -2.57 22.27 -11.81
CA VAL A 565 -1.88 21.08 -11.29
C VAL A 565 -1.99 21.01 -9.77
N PHE A 566 -1.86 22.18 -9.10
CA PHE A 566 -2.02 22.33 -7.66
C PHE A 566 -3.13 23.33 -7.36
N PRO A 567 -4.41 22.90 -7.39
CA PRO A 567 -5.54 23.77 -7.08
C PRO A 567 -5.46 24.30 -5.66
N LYS A 568 -5.93 25.54 -5.46
CA LYS A 568 -5.88 26.24 -4.17
C LYS A 568 -7.15 26.07 -3.35
N THR A 569 -8.27 25.79 -4.00
CA THR A 569 -9.59 25.65 -3.38
C THR A 569 -10.18 24.28 -3.65
N PHE A 570 -11.10 23.82 -2.82
CA PHE A 570 -11.86 22.61 -3.10
C PHE A 570 -12.78 22.79 -4.29
N ARG A 571 -13.01 21.71 -5.03
CA ARG A 571 -13.89 21.71 -6.20
C ARG A 571 -15.31 22.14 -5.85
N ARG A 572 -15.87 23.09 -6.60
CA ARG A 572 -17.25 23.55 -6.49
C ARG A 572 -18.10 22.83 -7.56
N ASP A 573 -18.93 21.92 -7.13
CA ASP A 573 -19.82 21.11 -8.00
C ASP A 573 -21.32 21.46 -7.84
N GLY A 574 -21.63 22.53 -7.08
CA GLY A 574 -23.00 22.94 -6.78
C GLY A 574 -23.81 22.01 -5.87
N LYS A 575 -23.25 20.85 -5.52
CA LYS A 575 -23.93 19.82 -4.71
C LYS A 575 -23.50 19.83 -3.24
N ARG A 576 -22.43 20.54 -2.89
CA ARG A 576 -21.83 20.57 -1.57
C ARG A 576 -22.02 21.91 -0.88
N ALA A 577 -22.38 21.86 0.40
CA ALA A 577 -22.39 23.05 1.25
C ALA A 577 -20.96 23.50 1.58
N PHE A 578 -20.70 24.80 1.50
CA PHE A 578 -19.44 25.43 1.88
C PHE A 578 -19.67 26.36 3.08
N ALA A 579 -18.68 26.49 3.93
CA ALA A 579 -18.70 27.42 5.06
C ALA A 579 -17.29 27.97 5.33
N ARG A 580 -17.21 29.11 6.03
CA ARG A 580 -15.94 29.70 6.47
C ARG A 580 -15.49 29.06 7.78
N CYS A 581 -14.20 28.75 7.86
CA CYS A 581 -13.59 28.28 9.10
C CYS A 581 -13.45 29.44 10.10
N SER A 582 -13.90 29.23 11.34
CA SER A 582 -13.83 30.26 12.40
C SER A 582 -12.39 30.58 12.84
N ILE A 583 -11.40 29.76 12.53
CA ILE A 583 -10.00 29.96 12.92
C ILE A 583 -9.18 30.57 11.79
N CYS A 584 -9.21 29.98 10.59
CA CYS A 584 -8.38 30.46 9.46
C CYS A 584 -9.13 31.41 8.51
N GLY A 585 -10.44 31.57 8.65
CA GLY A 585 -11.27 32.40 7.78
C GLY A 585 -11.45 31.86 6.35
N GLN A 586 -10.80 30.76 5.99
CA GLN A 586 -10.92 30.17 4.66
C GLN A 586 -12.22 29.39 4.49
N GLU A 587 -12.70 29.36 3.26
CA GLU A 587 -13.92 28.67 2.89
C GLU A 587 -13.62 27.22 2.47
N HIS A 588 -14.34 26.27 3.05
CA HIS A 588 -14.16 24.85 2.81
C HIS A 588 -15.49 24.13 2.66
N PRO A 589 -15.54 22.97 1.96
CA PRO A 589 -16.74 22.15 1.89
C PRO A 589 -17.04 21.48 3.24
N GLU A 590 -18.31 21.17 3.48
CA GLU A 590 -18.82 20.60 4.72
C GLU A 590 -18.00 19.40 5.24
N PHE A 591 -17.57 18.49 4.35
CA PHE A 591 -16.77 17.31 4.74
C PHE A 591 -15.37 17.65 5.29
N TYR A 592 -14.89 18.88 5.08
CA TYR A 592 -13.58 19.35 5.55
C TYR A 592 -13.64 19.96 6.96
N PHE A 593 -14.84 20.00 7.55
CA PHE A 593 -15.04 20.48 8.91
C PHE A 593 -15.09 19.34 9.92
N LEU A 594 -14.82 19.69 11.16
CA LEU A 594 -14.83 18.80 12.29
C LEU A 594 -16.28 18.37 12.58
N LYS A 595 -16.61 17.12 12.23
CA LYS A 595 -17.93 16.54 12.46
C LYS A 595 -17.97 15.63 13.69
N ASN A 596 -16.98 14.74 13.81
CA ASN A 596 -16.96 13.75 14.86
C ASN A 596 -16.20 14.26 16.08
N LEU A 597 -16.91 14.55 17.14
CA LEU A 597 -16.40 14.88 18.46
C LEU A 597 -16.85 13.84 19.47
N TYR A 598 -15.99 13.50 20.42
CA TYR A 598 -16.33 12.59 21.52
C TYR A 598 -16.36 13.39 22.83
N VAL A 599 -17.54 13.80 23.22
CA VAL A 599 -17.78 14.60 24.43
C VAL A 599 -18.42 13.71 25.48
N ASN A 600 -17.81 13.60 26.66
CA ASN A 600 -18.29 12.73 27.74
C ASN A 600 -18.64 11.30 27.29
N LYS A 601 -17.75 10.70 26.46
CA LYS A 601 -17.90 9.37 25.83
C LYS A 601 -19.05 9.26 24.81
N GLN A 602 -19.78 10.32 24.54
CA GLN A 602 -20.81 10.37 23.50
C GLN A 602 -20.28 11.02 22.22
N LYS A 603 -20.72 10.49 21.08
CA LYS A 603 -20.37 11.05 19.78
C LYS A 603 -21.34 12.16 19.43
N VAL A 604 -20.82 13.35 19.16
CA VAL A 604 -21.57 14.53 18.70
C VAL A 604 -21.05 15.01 17.35
N ASP A 605 -21.94 15.60 16.54
CA ASP A 605 -21.60 16.17 15.24
C ASP A 605 -21.34 17.66 15.38
N GLY A 606 -20.08 18.07 15.31
CA GLY A 606 -19.68 19.46 15.43
C GLY A 606 -20.28 20.37 14.35
N TRP A 607 -20.50 19.87 13.15
CA TRP A 607 -21.13 20.63 12.07
C TRP A 607 -22.60 20.94 12.37
N SER A 608 -23.36 19.93 12.78
CA SER A 608 -24.78 20.09 13.17
C SER A 608 -24.96 21.01 14.39
N MET A 609 -23.96 21.05 15.29
CA MET A 609 -23.93 21.96 16.42
C MET A 609 -23.49 23.38 16.06
N GLY A 610 -23.22 23.69 14.80
CA GLY A 610 -22.82 25.02 14.37
C GLY A 610 -21.31 25.32 14.44
N TYR A 611 -20.47 24.38 14.93
CA TYR A 611 -19.02 24.60 14.99
C TYR A 611 -18.39 24.51 13.60
N ARG A 612 -17.75 25.60 13.16
CA ARG A 612 -17.13 25.71 11.82
C ARG A 612 -15.62 25.77 11.95
N ILE A 613 -15.01 24.67 12.43
CA ILE A 613 -13.55 24.53 12.51
C ILE A 613 -13.12 23.49 11.48
N CYS A 614 -12.29 23.89 10.50
CA CYS A 614 -11.78 22.97 9.49
C CYS A 614 -10.79 21.98 10.11
N LEU A 615 -10.65 20.78 9.50
CA LEU A 615 -9.83 19.70 10.05
C LEU A 615 -8.36 20.11 10.33
N PRO A 616 -7.66 20.86 9.45
CA PRO A 616 -6.30 21.35 9.77
C PRO A 616 -6.26 22.25 11.00
N CYS A 617 -7.22 23.18 11.12
CA CYS A 617 -7.32 24.05 12.28
C CYS A 617 -7.68 23.29 13.55
N ALA A 618 -8.53 22.26 13.45
CA ALA A 618 -8.87 21.40 14.58
C ALA A 618 -7.65 20.67 15.16
N GLU A 619 -6.73 20.23 14.33
CA GLU A 619 -5.47 19.61 14.73
C GLU A 619 -4.35 20.63 15.05
N GLY A 620 -4.58 21.89 14.77
CA GLY A 620 -3.68 22.99 15.12
C GLY A 620 -3.57 23.16 16.64
N LYS A 621 -2.49 23.83 17.08
CA LYS A 621 -2.26 24.17 18.48
C LYS A 621 -3.31 25.16 18.97
N SER A 622 -3.89 24.88 20.13
CA SER A 622 -4.72 25.85 20.87
C SER A 622 -3.87 26.70 21.80
N ASP A 623 -4.49 27.66 22.47
CA ASP A 623 -3.92 28.45 23.56
C ASP A 623 -3.65 27.62 24.83
N LYS A 624 -4.29 26.46 24.97
CA LYS A 624 -4.15 25.56 26.12
C LYS A 624 -2.90 24.71 26.02
N LYS A 625 -2.09 24.67 27.11
CA LYS A 625 -0.82 23.97 27.14
C LYS A 625 -0.57 23.33 28.50
N PHE A 626 0.34 22.37 28.56
CA PHE A 626 0.91 21.83 29.79
C PHE A 626 2.40 21.54 29.63
N THR A 627 3.14 21.56 30.72
CA THR A 627 4.56 21.16 30.73
C THR A 627 4.69 19.74 31.32
N CYS A 628 5.36 18.86 30.57
CA CYS A 628 5.58 17.49 31.02
C CYS A 628 6.59 17.47 32.17
N GLN A 629 6.23 16.89 33.32
CA GLN A 629 7.10 16.78 34.50
C GLN A 629 8.31 15.85 34.30
N CYS A 630 8.30 15.01 33.25
CA CYS A 630 9.39 14.08 33.01
C CYS A 630 10.43 14.61 32.00
N CYS A 631 9.99 15.25 30.92
CA CYS A 631 10.91 15.75 29.89
C CYS A 631 10.97 17.27 29.79
N GLU A 632 10.26 17.95 30.69
CA GLU A 632 10.19 19.43 30.85
C GLU A 632 9.75 20.18 29.59
N ARG A 633 9.30 19.44 28.55
CA ARG A 633 8.81 20.03 27.30
C ARG A 633 7.39 20.51 27.46
N THR A 634 7.09 21.67 26.88
CA THR A 634 5.75 22.21 26.81
C THR A 634 5.00 21.63 25.63
N TYR A 635 3.79 21.12 25.87
CA TYR A 635 2.89 20.55 24.89
C TYR A 635 1.62 21.37 24.82
N TYR A 636 1.17 21.64 23.59
CA TYR A 636 -0.08 22.34 23.34
C TYR A 636 -1.20 21.33 23.06
N TYR A 637 -2.37 21.56 23.59
CA TYR A 637 -3.57 20.85 23.19
C TYR A 637 -3.99 21.26 21.80
N THR A 638 -4.69 20.39 21.07
CA THR A 638 -5.27 20.74 19.78
C THR A 638 -6.55 21.56 19.99
N ASN A 639 -6.94 22.36 18.99
CA ASN A 639 -8.22 23.07 19.01
C ASN A 639 -9.40 22.09 19.12
N ARG A 640 -9.28 20.89 18.53
CA ARG A 640 -10.26 19.80 18.72
C ARG A 640 -10.42 19.44 20.19
N THR A 641 -9.31 19.23 20.91
CA THR A 641 -9.36 18.86 22.33
C THR A 641 -9.95 19.97 23.16
N LYS A 642 -9.54 21.21 22.89
CA LYS A 642 -10.11 22.40 23.55
C LYS A 642 -11.62 22.46 23.35
N LEU A 643 -12.11 22.33 22.10
CA LEU A 643 -13.53 22.37 21.79
C LEU A 643 -14.31 21.25 22.47
N MET A 644 -13.78 20.03 22.51
CA MET A 644 -14.44 18.91 23.20
C MET A 644 -14.65 19.15 24.68
N HIS A 645 -13.69 19.81 25.35
CA HIS A 645 -13.81 20.17 26.75
C HIS A 645 -14.82 21.32 26.95
N GLU A 646 -14.81 22.32 26.07
CA GLU A 646 -15.78 23.43 26.11
C GLU A 646 -17.21 22.94 25.93
N ILE A 647 -17.46 22.07 24.95
CA ILE A 647 -18.79 21.46 24.74
C ILE A 647 -19.21 20.59 25.91
N GLY A 648 -18.29 19.81 26.46
CA GLY A 648 -18.55 18.90 27.58
C GLY A 648 -18.73 19.63 28.93
N ARG A 649 -18.53 20.94 28.96
CA ARG A 649 -18.49 21.75 30.20
C ARG A 649 -17.64 21.07 31.27
N SER A 650 -16.59 20.36 30.83
CA SER A 650 -15.69 19.69 31.75
C SER A 650 -14.75 20.74 32.37
N GLU A 651 -14.77 20.84 33.67
CA GLU A 651 -13.74 21.52 34.45
C GLU A 651 -12.44 20.72 34.39
N PHE A 652 -11.99 20.38 33.19
CA PHE A 652 -10.74 19.71 33.00
C PHE A 652 -9.65 20.75 33.30
N GLY A 653 -8.99 20.58 34.41
CA GLY A 653 -7.79 21.33 34.70
C GLY A 653 -6.75 21.01 33.63
N TRP A 654 -6.62 21.86 32.64
CA TRP A 654 -5.60 21.77 31.58
C TRP A 654 -4.20 21.57 32.18
N GLU A 655 -3.98 22.07 33.37
CA GLU A 655 -2.75 21.99 34.17
C GLU A 655 -2.56 20.63 34.86
N ASN A 656 -3.61 19.82 35.00
CA ASN A 656 -3.55 18.52 35.66
C ASN A 656 -2.86 17.44 34.80
N GLN A 657 -2.58 17.69 33.52
CA GLN A 657 -1.82 16.79 32.70
C GLN A 657 -0.33 16.88 33.03
N LYS A 658 0.16 15.94 33.82
CA LYS A 658 1.57 15.95 34.28
C LYS A 658 2.56 15.34 33.30
N TRP A 659 2.11 14.52 32.33
CA TRP A 659 2.96 13.66 31.53
C TRP A 659 2.56 13.70 30.05
N CYS A 660 3.52 13.85 29.12
CA CYS A 660 3.27 13.71 27.69
C CYS A 660 3.09 12.24 27.29
N GLY A 661 2.50 11.99 26.10
CA GLY A 661 2.21 10.66 25.60
C GLY A 661 3.46 9.77 25.48
N SER A 662 4.60 10.33 25.10
CA SER A 662 5.86 9.61 25.00
C SER A 662 6.41 9.21 26.37
N CYS A 663 6.35 10.12 27.35
CA CYS A 663 6.80 9.83 28.71
C CYS A 663 5.88 8.85 29.44
N LYS A 664 4.56 8.87 29.15
CA LYS A 664 3.62 7.87 29.70
C LYS A 664 3.94 6.44 29.23
N LYS A 665 4.53 6.28 28.05
CA LYS A 665 4.93 4.96 27.51
C LYS A 665 6.31 4.51 27.97
N ARG A 666 7.11 5.41 28.55
CA ARG A 666 8.46 5.09 29.00
C ARG A 666 8.40 4.28 30.29
N THR A 667 9.00 3.11 30.28
CA THR A 667 9.17 2.25 31.46
C THR A 667 10.55 2.43 32.07
N VAL A 668 10.63 2.24 33.39
CA VAL A 668 11.87 2.29 34.19
C VAL A 668 11.81 1.11 35.15
N LYS A 669 12.95 0.49 35.42
CA LYS A 669 13.06 -0.59 36.41
C LYS A 669 12.88 -0.06 37.82
N CYS A 670 11.95 -0.66 38.56
CA CYS A 670 11.75 -0.38 39.97
C CYS A 670 12.95 -0.89 40.77
N SER A 671 13.61 -0.01 41.55
CA SER A 671 14.74 -0.41 42.40
C SER A 671 14.36 -1.30 43.58
N GLY A 672 13.07 -1.47 43.84
CA GLY A 672 12.55 -2.35 44.90
C GLY A 672 12.25 -3.77 44.44
N CYS A 673 11.45 -3.91 43.32
CA CYS A 673 11.01 -5.22 42.85
C CYS A 673 11.61 -5.64 41.51
N GLY A 674 12.40 -4.80 40.83
CA GLY A 674 13.03 -5.09 39.54
C GLY A 674 12.09 -5.07 38.33
N LYS A 675 10.77 -4.87 38.49
CA LYS A 675 9.81 -4.85 37.44
C LYS A 675 9.91 -3.57 36.61
N ASP A 676 9.67 -3.67 35.27
CA ASP A 676 9.53 -2.51 34.40
C ASP A 676 8.16 -1.86 34.63
N VAL A 677 8.17 -0.62 35.08
CA VAL A 677 6.96 0.14 35.42
C VAL A 677 6.97 1.47 34.73
N PRO A 678 5.81 1.96 34.21
CA PRO A 678 5.71 3.27 33.59
C PRO A 678 6.25 4.38 34.50
N ILE A 679 7.06 5.28 33.93
CA ILE A 679 7.76 6.32 34.70
C ILE A 679 6.80 7.19 35.54
N TYR A 680 5.57 7.39 35.09
CA TYR A 680 4.57 8.18 35.81
C TYR A 680 4.00 7.48 37.08
N GLN A 681 4.27 6.18 37.25
CA GLN A 681 3.90 5.40 38.43
C GLN A 681 5.06 5.24 39.41
N MET A 682 6.21 5.80 39.06
CA MET A 682 7.37 5.78 39.91
C MET A 682 7.31 6.90 40.95
N LYS A 683 7.79 6.61 42.13
CA LYS A 683 7.90 7.55 43.25
C LYS A 683 9.29 7.52 43.82
N GLU A 684 9.78 8.65 44.28
CA GLU A 684 11.04 8.73 45.02
C GLU A 684 10.77 8.53 46.51
N PHE A 685 11.47 7.58 47.09
CA PHE A 685 11.51 7.34 48.52
C PHE A 685 12.87 7.70 49.04
N THR A 686 12.95 8.67 49.95
CA THR A 686 14.19 9.09 50.62
C THR A 686 14.22 8.60 52.08
N ASP A 687 15.08 7.66 52.35
CA ASP A 687 15.41 7.25 53.68
C ASP A 687 16.44 8.23 54.30
N ARG A 688 15.97 9.15 55.10
CA ARG A 688 16.81 10.18 55.73
C ARG A 688 17.84 9.62 56.73
N LYS A 689 17.57 8.46 57.33
CA LYS A 689 18.48 7.83 58.30
C LYS A 689 19.70 7.21 57.59
N ARG A 690 19.45 6.63 56.41
CA ARG A 690 20.49 5.97 55.62
C ARG A 690 21.04 6.87 54.48
N ASN A 691 20.54 8.10 54.38
CA ASN A 691 20.85 9.06 53.32
C ASN A 691 20.74 8.43 51.89
N LEU A 692 19.73 7.63 51.68
CA LEU A 692 19.52 6.86 50.45
C LEU A 692 18.19 7.23 49.82
N THR A 693 18.24 7.68 48.54
CA THR A 693 17.06 7.93 47.71
C THR A 693 16.92 6.78 46.72
N ARG A 694 15.71 6.18 46.63
CA ARG A 694 15.34 5.12 45.72
C ARG A 694 14.14 5.51 44.89
N THR A 695 14.15 5.20 43.60
CA THR A 695 13.00 5.36 42.70
C THR A 695 12.28 4.02 42.60
N VAL A 696 11.06 3.93 43.11
CA VAL A 696 10.32 2.68 43.28
C VAL A 696 8.87 2.84 42.72
N CYS A 697 8.24 1.73 42.36
CA CYS A 697 6.83 1.72 41.96
C CYS A 697 5.92 2.04 43.16
N SER A 698 4.64 2.35 42.89
CA SER A 698 3.68 2.72 43.94
C SER A 698 3.51 1.68 45.00
N ASP A 699 3.53 0.39 44.67
CA ASP A 699 3.40 -0.71 45.62
C ASP A 699 4.65 -0.82 46.55
N CYS A 700 5.84 -0.78 45.96
CA CYS A 700 7.09 -0.77 46.74
C CYS A 700 7.21 0.49 47.61
N PHE A 701 6.73 1.64 47.10
CA PHE A 701 6.69 2.87 47.88
C PHE A 701 5.79 2.73 49.12
N GLY A 702 4.58 2.14 48.93
CA GLY A 702 3.68 1.84 50.05
C GLY A 702 4.30 0.96 51.11
N GLY A 703 5.00 -0.11 50.68
CA GLY A 703 5.71 -1.00 51.59
C GLY A 703 6.86 -0.31 52.37
N LEU A 704 7.67 0.49 51.68
CA LEU A 704 8.75 1.25 52.32
C LEU A 704 8.23 2.30 53.30
N VAL A 705 7.14 2.96 52.99
CA VAL A 705 6.49 3.92 53.90
C VAL A 705 5.92 3.20 55.14
N ALA A 706 5.31 2.02 54.96
CA ALA A 706 4.81 1.22 56.06
C ALA A 706 5.93 0.76 56.98
N GLN A 707 7.01 0.23 56.41
CA GLN A 707 8.20 -0.18 57.16
C GLN A 707 8.83 1.00 57.91
N ALA A 708 8.98 2.16 57.28
CA ALA A 708 9.53 3.35 57.93
C ALA A 708 8.65 3.83 59.07
N LYS A 709 7.32 3.71 59.00
CA LYS A 709 6.42 4.02 60.11
C LYS A 709 6.54 3.02 61.26
N GLU A 710 6.64 1.75 60.96
CA GLU A 710 6.84 0.70 61.92
C GLU A 710 8.17 0.88 62.64
N GLU A 711 9.28 1.11 61.92
CA GLU A 711 10.56 1.42 62.51
C GLU A 711 10.50 2.67 63.40
N GLN A 712 9.72 3.67 63.02
CA GLN A 712 9.53 4.88 63.81
C GLN A 712 8.74 4.60 65.09
N GLU A 713 7.72 3.75 65.01
CA GLU A 713 6.94 3.34 66.18
C GLU A 713 7.76 2.48 67.15
N VAL A 714 8.52 1.51 66.60
CA VAL A 714 9.45 0.71 67.41
C VAL A 714 10.47 1.61 68.13
N TRP A 715 11.04 2.59 67.40
CA TRP A 715 11.95 3.55 67.99
C TRP A 715 11.31 4.42 69.07
N LYS A 716 10.08 4.91 68.86
CA LYS A 716 9.33 5.70 69.83
C LYS A 716 9.06 4.92 71.11
N ASN A 717 8.74 3.63 71.00
CA ASN A 717 8.44 2.76 72.12
C ASN A 717 9.68 2.19 72.81
N SER A 718 10.85 2.29 72.18
CA SER A 718 12.13 1.82 72.80
C SER A 718 12.49 2.72 73.92
N VAL A 719 13.12 2.09 74.96
CA VAL A 719 13.52 2.78 76.18
C VAL A 719 14.69 3.70 75.94
N TYR A 720 14.56 4.97 76.27
CA TYR A 720 15.62 5.97 76.21
C TYR A 720 16.48 5.88 77.44
N GLU A 721 15.82 5.88 78.60
CA GLU A 721 16.50 5.78 79.91
C GLU A 721 15.55 5.25 80.99
N TYR A 722 16.15 4.73 82.09
CA TYR A 722 15.44 4.37 83.33
C TYR A 722 15.68 5.44 84.39
N ARG A 723 14.60 5.83 85.11
CA ARG A 723 14.68 6.78 86.23
C ARG A 723 13.95 6.26 87.38
N SER A 724 14.41 6.69 88.61
CA SER A 724 13.71 6.47 89.85
C SER A 724 12.66 7.56 90.06
N CYS A 725 11.47 7.17 90.46
CA CYS A 725 10.33 8.10 90.64
C CYS A 725 10.53 8.89 91.95
N ARG A 726 10.56 10.22 91.82
CA ARG A 726 10.75 11.12 93.00
C ARG A 726 9.64 10.99 94.03
N ASN A 727 8.47 10.42 93.65
CA ASN A 727 7.33 10.32 94.55
C ASN A 727 7.21 8.94 95.24
N CYS A 728 7.54 7.82 94.60
CA CYS A 728 7.34 6.46 95.11
C CYS A 728 8.62 5.59 95.08
N GLY A 729 9.76 6.11 94.64
CA GLY A 729 11.06 5.41 94.61
C GLY A 729 11.16 4.31 93.56
N ARG A 730 10.06 3.92 92.90
CA ARG A 730 10.09 2.85 91.85
C ARG A 730 10.75 3.28 90.58
N SER A 731 11.53 2.38 89.96
CA SER A 731 12.14 2.57 88.72
C SER A 731 11.04 2.57 87.60
N TYR A 732 11.14 3.44 86.60
CA TYR A 732 10.32 3.50 85.41
C TYR A 732 11.13 3.87 84.17
N SER A 733 10.67 3.43 83.02
CA SER A 733 11.32 3.74 81.75
C SER A 733 10.74 5.00 81.14
N ILE A 734 11.55 5.80 80.45
CA ILE A 734 11.15 6.87 79.59
C ILE A 734 11.45 6.40 78.20
N THR A 735 10.49 6.44 77.30
CA THR A 735 10.66 6.04 75.94
C THR A 735 11.16 7.19 75.05
N ASN A 736 11.78 6.85 73.90
CA ASN A 736 12.20 7.86 72.89
C ASN A 736 11.08 8.75 72.43
N GLY A 737 9.86 8.21 72.27
CA GLY A 737 8.66 8.96 71.94
C GLY A 737 8.26 9.97 73.02
N GLU A 738 8.38 9.61 74.32
CA GLU A 738 8.17 10.54 75.40
C GLU A 738 9.21 11.65 75.41
N VAL A 739 10.49 11.32 75.17
CA VAL A 739 11.57 12.33 75.10
C VAL A 739 11.29 13.32 73.96
N GLU A 740 10.90 12.83 72.78
CA GLU A 740 10.55 13.67 71.63
C GLU A 740 9.38 14.58 71.97
N TYR A 741 8.33 14.03 72.62
CA TYR A 741 7.15 14.78 73.01
C TYR A 741 7.50 15.90 73.99
N PHE A 742 8.25 15.60 75.09
CA PHE A 742 8.58 16.60 76.12
C PHE A 742 9.48 17.69 75.50
N ARG A 743 10.47 17.30 74.68
CA ARG A 743 11.37 18.24 74.00
C ARG A 743 10.60 19.15 73.03
N LYS A 744 9.66 18.60 72.28
CA LYS A 744 8.87 19.37 71.31
C LYS A 744 7.90 20.36 72.01
N LYS A 745 7.51 20.09 73.27
CA LYS A 745 6.67 20.94 74.09
C LYS A 745 7.49 21.90 74.95
N GLY A 746 8.82 21.83 74.90
CA GLY A 746 9.70 22.67 75.77
C GLY A 746 9.65 22.28 77.26
N PHE A 747 9.24 21.04 77.56
CA PHE A 747 9.20 20.57 78.96
C PHE A 747 10.40 19.71 79.31
N ASP A 748 10.81 19.75 80.54
CA ASP A 748 11.79 18.84 81.08
C ASP A 748 11.28 17.40 81.21
N LEU A 749 12.21 16.41 81.12
CA LEU A 749 11.82 15.03 81.23
C LEU A 749 11.21 14.75 82.63
N PRO A 750 10.15 13.96 82.63
CA PRO A 750 9.40 13.74 83.92
C PRO A 750 10.21 13.08 84.98
N THR A 751 10.12 13.59 86.19
CA THR A 751 10.75 13.06 87.41
C THR A 751 9.86 12.09 88.16
N LYS A 752 8.56 11.93 87.76
CA LYS A 752 7.64 10.99 88.38
C LYS A 752 7.23 9.90 87.37
N CYS A 753 7.02 8.69 87.84
CA CYS A 753 6.57 7.58 87.03
C CYS A 753 5.12 7.83 86.49
N PRO A 754 4.68 7.13 85.38
CA PRO A 754 3.32 7.33 84.76
C PRO A 754 2.21 7.24 85.80
N ASN A 755 2.26 6.28 86.72
CA ASN A 755 1.23 6.10 87.75
C ASN A 755 1.23 7.26 88.80
N CYS A 756 2.33 7.96 89.00
CA CYS A 756 2.37 9.11 89.92
C CYS A 756 2.20 10.45 89.22
N ARG A 757 2.21 10.51 87.89
CA ARG A 757 1.92 11.71 87.10
C ARG A 757 0.39 11.99 86.97
N GLY A 758 -0.45 10.92 87.08
CA GLY A 758 -1.90 11.03 86.94
C GLY A 758 -2.66 11.19 88.28
N ARG A 759 -1.97 11.17 89.41
CA ARG A 759 -2.59 11.44 90.72
C ARG A 759 -2.32 12.90 91.07
N ARG A 760 -3.29 13.76 90.93
CA ARG A 760 -3.35 15.06 91.62
C ARG A 760 -3.69 14.89 93.07
#